data_23a099a9e190e851b60efe0ed1d9605f
#
_entry.id   23a099a9e190e851b60efe0ed1d9605f
#
_cell.length_a   1.000
_cell.length_b   1.000
_cell.length_c   1.000
_cell.angle_alpha   90.00
_cell.angle_beta   90.00
_cell.angle_gamma   90.00
#
_symmetry.space_group_name_H-M   'P 1'
#
loop_
_entity.id
_entity.type
_entity.pdbx_description
1 polymer ?
#
loop_
_entity_poly.entity_id
_entity_poly.type
_entity_poly.pdbx_seq_one_letter_code
_entity_poly.pdbx_strand_id
1 'polypeptide(L)'
;MSQNGKFNITRRDALKGGSALGALALAGNALSLPFATKAVAKETPAKPNEKIVWSACTVNCGSRCPLRMHVVDGEIKWVETDNTGDDVYNHNHQVRACLRGRSMRRRVYSPDRLKYPLLRVGKRGEGKFKRITWDEAFDLIGDNLKRIIKDYGNDAVYLNYGTGTLGGTVTKSWDPSATLVARMMNLCGGYLNHYGDYSAANIECMSEYFYGTWVDNNSIDDVQNADLCLMFGNNPAETRMSGGGQIHNYVDAKNINHTRTICIDPRYTDTAAGREDQWVPIKHGTDAALIAAIAHVLISEDKVDQDFLDRYCVGYDRKTLPASAPENGSYKDYIMGTGPDGIEKTPEWAQPITGIPADVILKLAREIGDAKRIYITQGWGLQRSANGEQACKAIMMLSLLRGQVGLQGGGTGAREGNHSYPFQRFPKVPNPISASIPMFLWTDAIFRGTEMTDLTDGIKGVQKLQNNIKFIWNYAGNCLINQHSDINRTHDILQDEKACEMIVVIDNHMTSSAKYADIVLPDCTTSEQSDFCMDGAAASMPYFIFASQAIQPRFECKPIYDIMSGVAKRMGVLDEFTEGRTQEEWLQWMYAQTVKQNNDPNLPSYDEMRKQGIYKKQFDRPHVAFEDFRRDPEANPLPSPSGKIEIYSETLAKINEEWELDEDESITPLPEYVSTFNGWDSPDRKEFPLQLTGFHYKSRAHSTYGNVDILKAAAPQELWINPIDAASRNIDNGDLVSVRSKFGEMNVRVKVTPRIMPHVVGLGEGAWYAPNAKGVDQAGSINVLTTQRPSPLAKSNPSHTNLVEVTLIKKMGAK
;
A
#
# COMPACT_ATOMS: atom_id res chain seq x y z
N MET A 1 -30.45 -57.46 14.89
CA MET A 1 -31.30 -56.67 14.00
C MET A 1 -30.97 -55.20 14.31
N SER A 2 -30.14 -54.58 13.52
CA SER A 2 -29.68 -53.21 13.65
C SER A 2 -30.54 -52.35 12.74
N GLN A 3 -31.11 -51.27 13.28
CA GLN A 3 -31.70 -50.21 12.46
C GLN A 3 -30.86 -48.96 12.63
N ASN A 4 -30.10 -48.65 11.56
CA ASN A 4 -29.45 -47.35 11.34
C ASN A 4 -30.46 -46.38 10.71
N GLY A 5 -31.02 -45.47 11.49
CA GLY A 5 -31.83 -44.35 11.01
C GLY A 5 -30.91 -43.16 10.65
N LYS A 6 -30.73 -42.87 9.37
CA LYS A 6 -30.11 -41.61 8.90
C LYS A 6 -31.14 -40.48 9.00
N PHE A 7 -30.90 -39.51 9.89
CA PHE A 7 -31.65 -38.24 9.87
C PHE A 7 -31.17 -37.34 8.73
N ASN A 8 -31.97 -37.20 7.69
CA ASN A 8 -31.81 -36.21 6.66
C ASN A 8 -32.60 -34.94 7.04
N ILE A 9 -31.90 -33.93 7.53
CA ILE A 9 -32.51 -32.61 7.79
C ILE A 9 -32.43 -31.81 6.48
N THR A 10 -33.58 -31.46 5.92
CA THR A 10 -33.65 -30.61 4.74
C THR A 10 -33.52 -29.13 5.11
N ARG A 11 -33.07 -28.27 4.13
CA ARG A 11 -33.02 -26.81 4.30
C ARG A 11 -34.35 -26.19 4.77
N ARG A 12 -35.46 -26.84 4.48
CA ARG A 12 -36.81 -26.39 4.88
C ARG A 12 -37.09 -26.69 6.37
N ASP A 13 -36.46 -27.68 6.92
CA ASP A 13 -36.61 -28.03 8.34
C ASP A 13 -35.75 -27.14 9.24
N ALA A 14 -34.61 -26.71 8.73
CA ALA A 14 -33.75 -25.71 9.40
C ALA A 14 -34.41 -24.33 9.48
N LEU A 15 -35.14 -23.92 8.43
CA LEU A 15 -35.88 -22.65 8.38
C LEU A 15 -37.13 -22.67 9.28
N LYS A 16 -37.77 -23.80 9.51
CA LYS A 16 -38.91 -23.93 10.42
C LYS A 16 -38.48 -23.93 11.91
N GLY A 17 -37.28 -24.45 12.19
CA GLY A 17 -36.67 -24.36 13.52
C GLY A 17 -36.27 -22.93 13.92
N GLY A 18 -35.79 -22.09 12.95
CA GLY A 18 -35.43 -20.68 13.15
C GLY A 18 -36.63 -19.78 13.48
N SER A 19 -37.82 -20.06 12.92
CA SER A 19 -39.01 -19.27 13.17
C SER A 19 -39.68 -19.56 14.54
N ALA A 20 -39.43 -20.73 15.12
CA ALA A 20 -39.92 -21.03 16.47
C ALA A 20 -39.09 -20.38 17.59
N LEU A 21 -37.81 -20.08 17.33
CA LEU A 21 -36.95 -19.32 18.25
C LEU A 21 -37.22 -17.82 18.22
N GLY A 22 -37.63 -17.26 17.04
CA GLY A 22 -38.02 -15.86 16.91
C GLY A 22 -39.35 -15.48 17.54
N ALA A 23 -40.29 -16.44 17.69
CA ALA A 23 -41.60 -16.20 18.31
C ALA A 23 -41.57 -16.22 19.86
N LEU A 24 -40.54 -16.81 20.47
CA LEU A 24 -40.32 -16.80 21.92
C LEU A 24 -39.65 -15.53 22.46
N ALA A 25 -39.09 -14.70 21.56
CA ALA A 25 -38.43 -13.44 21.94
C ALA A 25 -39.41 -12.26 22.05
N LEU A 26 -40.67 -12.38 21.62
CA LEU A 26 -41.67 -11.31 21.64
C LEU A 26 -42.76 -11.39 22.73
N ALA A 27 -42.70 -12.41 23.60
CA ALA A 27 -43.61 -12.54 24.69
C ALA A 27 -42.88 -12.81 26.01
N GLY A 28 -42.50 -11.75 26.70
CA GLY A 28 -42.04 -11.91 28.07
C GLY A 28 -41.08 -10.85 28.56
N ASN A 29 -41.58 -9.77 29.09
CA ASN A 29 -40.85 -8.99 30.10
C ASN A 29 -40.40 -9.89 31.27
N ALA A 30 -39.17 -9.65 31.69
CA ALA A 30 -38.55 -10.14 32.92
C ALA A 30 -38.17 -11.65 33.00
N LEU A 31 -37.01 -11.93 32.37
CA LEU A 31 -36.04 -12.85 32.96
C LEU A 31 -34.65 -12.46 32.45
N SER A 32 -33.93 -11.72 33.24
CA SER A 32 -32.51 -11.45 33.07
C SER A 32 -31.74 -12.79 33.13
N LEU A 33 -31.48 -13.37 31.95
CA LEU A 33 -30.50 -14.44 31.84
C LEU A 33 -29.13 -13.77 31.62
N PRO A 34 -28.16 -14.08 32.47
CA PRO A 34 -26.80 -13.58 32.28
C PRO A 34 -26.10 -14.40 31.19
N PHE A 35 -26.34 -14.14 29.92
CA PHE A 35 -25.52 -14.61 28.83
C PHE A 35 -24.46 -13.56 28.42
N ALA A 36 -23.81 -13.00 29.43
CA ALA A 36 -22.49 -12.44 29.30
C ALA A 36 -21.52 -13.33 30.09
N THR A 37 -21.44 -14.58 29.73
CA THR A 37 -20.26 -15.33 30.14
C THR A 37 -19.12 -14.73 29.34
N LYS A 38 -18.27 -13.91 30.01
CA LYS A 38 -16.90 -13.68 29.61
C LYS A 38 -16.38 -14.99 29.04
N ALA A 39 -16.26 -15.10 27.75
CA ALA A 39 -15.37 -16.04 27.12
C ALA A 39 -13.95 -15.55 27.45
N VAL A 40 -13.55 -15.67 28.69
CA VAL A 40 -12.16 -15.80 29.07
C VAL A 40 -11.71 -17.00 28.26
N ALA A 41 -10.93 -16.74 27.21
CA ALA A 41 -10.24 -17.81 26.51
C ALA A 41 -9.48 -18.55 27.60
N LYS A 42 -10.02 -19.71 28.02
CA LYS A 42 -9.30 -20.60 28.91
C LYS A 42 -8.01 -20.88 28.17
N GLU A 43 -6.90 -20.42 28.71
CA GLU A 43 -5.60 -20.85 28.24
C GLU A 43 -5.64 -22.37 28.21
N THR A 44 -5.58 -22.94 27.04
CA THR A 44 -5.42 -24.40 26.91
C THR A 44 -4.09 -24.71 27.58
N PRO A 45 -4.04 -25.55 28.62
CA PRO A 45 -2.77 -25.81 29.31
C PRO A 45 -1.73 -26.26 28.28
N ALA A 46 -0.56 -25.63 28.31
CA ALA A 46 0.54 -25.98 27.44
C ALA A 46 0.79 -27.50 27.55
N LYS A 47 0.95 -28.13 26.37
CA LYS A 47 1.35 -29.54 26.34
C LYS A 47 2.78 -29.68 26.89
N PRO A 48 3.15 -30.82 27.50
CA PRO A 48 4.53 -31.03 27.90
C PRO A 48 5.46 -30.70 26.72
N ASN A 49 6.47 -29.88 26.96
CA ASN A 49 7.42 -29.34 25.95
C ASN A 49 6.88 -28.29 24.95
N GLU A 50 5.69 -27.74 25.15
CA GLU A 50 5.20 -26.63 24.33
C GLU A 50 5.72 -25.28 24.84
N LYS A 51 6.27 -24.47 23.92
CA LYS A 51 6.61 -23.06 24.15
C LYS A 51 5.72 -22.18 23.30
N ILE A 52 5.19 -21.12 23.89
CA ILE A 52 4.47 -20.06 23.15
C ILE A 52 5.41 -18.88 23.01
N VAL A 53 5.75 -18.53 21.76
CA VAL A 53 6.71 -17.48 21.44
C VAL A 53 6.01 -16.38 20.68
N TRP A 54 6.19 -15.14 21.11
CA TRP A 54 5.71 -13.98 20.40
C TRP A 54 6.49 -13.76 19.11
N SER A 55 5.78 -13.45 18.04
CA SER A 55 6.30 -13.10 16.73
C SER A 55 5.39 -12.07 16.08
N ALA A 56 5.66 -11.68 14.84
CA ALA A 56 4.90 -10.69 14.12
C ALA A 56 4.63 -11.09 12.67
N CYS A 57 3.51 -10.62 12.13
CA CYS A 57 3.25 -10.63 10.71
C CYS A 57 3.79 -9.34 10.10
N THR A 58 4.96 -9.40 9.50
CA THR A 58 5.71 -8.26 8.95
C THR A 58 5.47 -8.01 7.47
N VAL A 59 4.35 -8.50 6.92
CA VAL A 59 4.03 -8.27 5.51
C VAL A 59 3.51 -6.85 5.28
N ASN A 60 3.66 -6.35 4.05
CA ASN A 60 3.28 -4.99 3.69
C ASN A 60 1.76 -4.82 3.53
N CYS A 61 1.01 -4.89 4.62
CA CYS A 61 -0.40 -4.51 4.66
C CYS A 61 -0.69 -3.41 5.68
N GLY A 62 0.34 -2.89 6.34
CA GLY A 62 0.23 -1.82 7.34
C GLY A 62 -0.26 -2.22 8.72
N SER A 63 -0.74 -3.47 8.93
CA SER A 63 -1.38 -3.84 10.20
C SER A 63 -0.43 -4.36 11.29
N ARG A 64 0.78 -4.81 10.97
CA ARG A 64 1.78 -5.27 11.95
C ARG A 64 1.22 -6.18 13.05
N CYS A 65 0.54 -7.26 12.67
CA CYS A 65 -0.19 -8.06 13.65
C CYS A 65 0.72 -8.94 14.51
N PRO A 66 0.52 -8.98 15.84
CA PRO A 66 1.22 -9.92 16.71
C PRO A 66 0.75 -11.35 16.45
N LEU A 67 1.68 -12.26 16.52
CA LEU A 67 1.46 -13.70 16.39
C LEU A 67 2.03 -14.41 17.60
N ARG A 68 1.35 -15.45 18.07
CA ARG A 68 1.79 -16.35 19.12
C ARG A 68 2.07 -17.71 18.50
N MET A 69 3.34 -18.05 18.40
CA MET A 69 3.81 -19.30 17.78
C MET A 69 3.86 -20.40 18.82
N HIS A 70 3.07 -21.45 18.64
CA HIS A 70 3.11 -22.65 19.46
C HIS A 70 4.16 -23.60 18.91
N VAL A 71 5.25 -23.73 19.64
CA VAL A 71 6.42 -24.51 19.25
C VAL A 71 6.51 -25.76 20.11
N VAL A 72 6.54 -26.93 19.48
CA VAL A 72 6.72 -28.23 20.11
C VAL A 72 7.88 -28.92 19.42
N ASP A 73 8.87 -29.39 20.19
CA ASP A 73 10.07 -30.06 19.67
C ASP A 73 10.80 -29.29 18.57
N GLY A 74 10.89 -27.96 18.72
CA GLY A 74 11.56 -27.07 17.76
C GLY A 74 10.77 -26.76 16.50
N GLU A 75 9.50 -27.18 16.40
CA GLU A 75 8.65 -26.91 15.24
C GLU A 75 7.40 -26.11 15.61
N ILE A 76 7.03 -25.13 14.76
CA ILE A 76 5.77 -24.40 14.88
C ILE A 76 4.61 -25.34 14.53
N LYS A 77 3.75 -25.65 15.49
CA LYS A 77 2.58 -26.52 15.28
C LYS A 77 1.35 -25.73 14.87
N TRP A 78 1.10 -24.57 15.49
CA TRP A 78 0.04 -23.65 15.07
C TRP A 78 0.40 -22.20 15.44
N VAL A 79 -0.41 -21.27 14.96
CA VAL A 79 -0.24 -19.83 15.14
C VAL A 79 -1.53 -19.25 15.69
N GLU A 80 -1.45 -18.61 16.83
CA GLU A 80 -2.48 -17.78 17.41
C GLU A 80 -2.18 -16.29 17.15
N THR A 81 -3.06 -15.44 17.65
CA THR A 81 -2.92 -13.98 17.56
C THR A 81 -2.78 -13.38 18.96
N ASP A 82 -2.86 -12.07 19.08
CA ASP A 82 -2.89 -11.38 20.36
C ASP A 82 -3.98 -11.91 21.29
N ASN A 83 -3.63 -12.13 22.55
CA ASN A 83 -4.53 -12.51 23.61
C ASN A 83 -4.47 -11.55 24.82
N THR A 84 -3.81 -10.40 24.63
CA THR A 84 -3.69 -9.36 25.67
C THR A 84 -4.77 -8.29 25.50
N GLY A 85 -5.26 -7.75 26.60
CA GLY A 85 -6.35 -6.77 26.57
C GLY A 85 -7.74 -7.39 26.44
N ASP A 86 -8.69 -6.58 26.05
CA ASP A 86 -10.10 -6.94 25.89
C ASP A 86 -10.63 -6.54 24.50
N ASP A 87 -11.93 -6.57 24.27
CA ASP A 87 -12.58 -6.17 23.03
C ASP A 87 -13.48 -4.94 23.23
N VAL A 88 -13.19 -4.13 24.24
CA VAL A 88 -13.94 -2.91 24.52
C VAL A 88 -13.41 -1.77 23.64
N TYR A 89 -14.31 -1.08 22.96
CA TYR A 89 -13.97 0.06 22.12
C TYR A 89 -13.27 1.16 22.94
N ASN A 90 -12.24 1.78 22.36
CA ASN A 90 -11.38 2.77 23.01
C ASN A 90 -10.63 2.24 24.26
N HIS A 91 -10.49 0.94 24.38
CA HIS A 91 -9.72 0.27 25.40
C HIS A 91 -8.52 -0.46 24.82
N ASN A 92 -7.73 -1.11 25.68
CA ASN A 92 -6.63 -1.99 25.28
C ASN A 92 -7.17 -3.27 24.62
N HIS A 93 -7.62 -3.16 23.36
CA HIS A 93 -8.21 -4.26 22.64
C HIS A 93 -7.17 -5.21 22.01
N GLN A 94 -7.60 -6.42 21.71
CA GLN A 94 -6.77 -7.45 21.08
C GLN A 94 -6.49 -7.12 19.61
N VAL A 95 -5.22 -7.09 19.23
CA VAL A 95 -4.78 -6.92 17.84
C VAL A 95 -4.78 -8.26 17.14
N ARG A 96 -5.89 -8.64 16.51
CA ARG A 96 -6.08 -9.97 15.91
C ARG A 96 -5.54 -10.03 14.48
N ALA A 97 -4.69 -11.02 14.22
CA ALA A 97 -4.20 -11.29 12.89
C ALA A 97 -5.28 -11.92 11.99
N CYS A 98 -5.30 -11.50 10.73
CA CYS A 98 -6.15 -12.11 9.70
C CYS A 98 -5.63 -13.49 9.27
N LEU A 99 -6.33 -14.11 8.31
CA LEU A 99 -5.99 -15.44 7.80
C LEU A 99 -4.56 -15.51 7.24
N ARG A 100 -4.04 -14.43 6.63
CA ARG A 100 -2.65 -14.36 6.13
C ARG A 100 -1.64 -14.56 7.25
N GLY A 101 -1.70 -13.74 8.31
CA GLY A 101 -0.80 -13.88 9.46
C GLY A 101 -0.92 -15.24 10.15
N ARG A 102 -2.14 -15.73 10.35
CA ARG A 102 -2.38 -17.07 10.93
C ARG A 102 -1.85 -18.21 10.06
N SER A 103 -1.62 -17.97 8.76
CA SER A 103 -1.02 -18.94 7.84
C SER A 103 0.52 -18.91 7.82
N MET A 104 1.17 -18.13 8.68
CA MET A 104 2.65 -17.99 8.73
C MET A 104 3.37 -19.34 8.81
N ARG A 105 2.84 -20.29 9.57
CA ARG A 105 3.39 -21.66 9.64
C ARG A 105 3.55 -22.29 8.25
N ARG A 106 2.54 -22.14 7.37
CA ARG A 106 2.59 -22.71 6.01
C ARG A 106 3.64 -22.03 5.16
N ARG A 107 3.89 -20.74 5.39
CA ARG A 107 4.96 -20.01 4.72
C ARG A 107 6.33 -20.48 5.19
N VAL A 108 6.54 -20.64 6.50
CA VAL A 108 7.82 -21.13 7.08
C VAL A 108 8.18 -22.52 6.55
N TYR A 109 7.21 -23.39 6.36
CA TYR A 109 7.39 -24.77 5.90
C TYR A 109 7.04 -24.97 4.42
N SER A 110 6.96 -23.88 3.63
CA SER A 110 6.70 -23.98 2.19
C SER A 110 7.80 -24.75 1.46
N PRO A 111 7.45 -25.57 0.46
CA PRO A 111 8.45 -26.22 -0.39
C PRO A 111 9.32 -25.23 -1.17
N ASP A 112 8.83 -24.03 -1.43
CA ASP A 112 9.53 -22.96 -2.16
C ASP A 112 10.56 -22.22 -1.30
N ARG A 113 10.77 -22.64 -0.03
CA ARG A 113 11.84 -22.05 0.82
C ARG A 113 13.19 -22.20 0.18
N LEU A 114 13.91 -21.08 0.10
CA LEU A 114 15.33 -21.07 -0.19
C LEU A 114 16.09 -21.79 0.94
N LYS A 115 17.09 -22.59 0.61
CA LYS A 115 17.74 -23.50 1.56
C LYS A 115 19.22 -23.20 1.76
N TYR A 116 19.88 -22.74 0.73
CA TYR A 116 21.31 -22.47 0.67
C TYR A 116 21.59 -21.41 -0.40
N PRO A 117 22.77 -20.76 -0.40
CA PRO A 117 23.15 -19.83 -1.45
C PRO A 117 23.17 -20.51 -2.83
N LEU A 118 22.69 -19.78 -3.83
CA LEU A 118 22.54 -20.27 -5.19
C LEU A 118 23.23 -19.36 -6.19
N LEU A 119 23.98 -19.94 -7.14
CA LEU A 119 24.57 -19.26 -8.29
C LEU A 119 23.86 -19.68 -9.56
N ARG A 120 23.42 -18.71 -10.36
CA ARG A 120 22.77 -18.95 -11.65
C ARG A 120 23.70 -19.70 -12.62
N VAL A 121 23.09 -20.65 -13.36
CA VAL A 121 23.76 -21.45 -14.41
C VAL A 121 23.02 -21.44 -15.74
N GLY A 122 21.85 -20.80 -15.81
CA GLY A 122 21.05 -20.61 -17.02
C GLY A 122 20.90 -19.11 -17.34
N LYS A 123 19.94 -18.77 -18.22
CA LYS A 123 19.55 -17.37 -18.45
C LYS A 123 18.74 -16.85 -17.26
N ARG A 124 18.79 -15.55 -17.03
CA ARG A 124 17.93 -14.89 -16.06
C ARG A 124 16.46 -15.15 -16.37
N GLY A 125 15.68 -15.49 -15.35
CA GLY A 125 14.26 -15.87 -15.48
C GLY A 125 14.03 -17.39 -15.65
N GLU A 126 14.99 -18.19 -16.09
CA GLU A 126 14.85 -19.66 -16.22
C GLU A 126 14.77 -20.39 -14.86
N GLY A 127 15.28 -19.78 -13.78
CA GLY A 127 15.31 -20.40 -12.47
C GLY A 127 16.28 -21.59 -12.36
N LYS A 128 17.32 -21.62 -13.17
CA LYS A 128 18.37 -22.67 -13.15
C LYS A 128 19.55 -22.21 -12.31
N PHE A 129 19.79 -22.91 -11.21
CA PHE A 129 20.83 -22.57 -10.24
C PHE A 129 21.63 -23.79 -9.82
N LYS A 130 22.88 -23.56 -9.40
CA LYS A 130 23.70 -24.52 -8.62
C LYS A 130 23.88 -23.99 -7.20
N ARG A 131 23.95 -24.91 -6.23
CA ARG A 131 24.31 -24.57 -4.85
C ARG A 131 25.78 -24.15 -4.79
N ILE A 132 26.04 -23.11 -4.00
CA ILE A 132 27.40 -22.66 -3.61
C ILE A 132 27.45 -22.52 -2.09
N THR A 133 28.65 -22.36 -1.54
CA THR A 133 28.81 -22.04 -0.12
C THR A 133 28.57 -20.55 0.16
N TRP A 134 28.40 -20.21 1.44
CA TRP A 134 28.31 -18.81 1.86
C TRP A 134 29.59 -18.03 1.55
N ASP A 135 30.74 -18.63 1.76
CA ASP A 135 32.05 -17.99 1.47
C ASP A 135 32.19 -17.70 -0.04
N GLU A 136 31.90 -18.68 -0.90
CA GLU A 136 31.85 -18.46 -2.36
C GLU A 136 30.88 -17.34 -2.74
N ALA A 137 29.71 -17.29 -2.12
CA ALA A 137 28.73 -16.23 -2.40
C ALA A 137 29.25 -14.86 -1.99
N PHE A 138 29.83 -14.73 -0.77
CA PHE A 138 30.39 -13.48 -0.30
C PHE A 138 31.58 -13.01 -1.11
N ASP A 139 32.46 -13.95 -1.52
CA ASP A 139 33.61 -13.64 -2.37
C ASP A 139 33.18 -13.14 -3.74
N LEU A 140 32.26 -13.85 -4.42
CA LEU A 140 31.69 -13.41 -5.71
C LEU A 140 31.01 -12.04 -5.64
N ILE A 141 30.22 -11.79 -4.60
CA ILE A 141 29.53 -10.49 -4.40
C ILE A 141 30.55 -9.39 -4.14
N GLY A 142 31.49 -9.62 -3.21
CA GLY A 142 32.50 -8.63 -2.86
C GLY A 142 33.41 -8.26 -4.02
N ASP A 143 33.85 -9.23 -4.80
CA ASP A 143 34.73 -9.02 -5.96
C ASP A 143 34.00 -8.25 -7.06
N ASN A 144 32.73 -8.61 -7.36
CA ASN A 144 31.94 -7.88 -8.35
C ASN A 144 31.60 -6.45 -7.89
N LEU A 145 31.23 -6.23 -6.61
CA LEU A 145 31.01 -4.89 -6.08
C LEU A 145 32.26 -4.02 -6.21
N LYS A 146 33.43 -4.52 -5.79
CA LYS A 146 34.68 -3.79 -5.91
C LYS A 146 35.01 -3.46 -7.36
N ARG A 147 34.80 -4.41 -8.27
CA ARG A 147 35.02 -4.19 -9.71
C ARG A 147 34.07 -3.13 -10.27
N ILE A 148 32.76 -3.25 -10.02
CA ILE A 148 31.77 -2.32 -10.54
C ILE A 148 31.96 -0.91 -9.97
N ILE A 149 32.23 -0.79 -8.66
CA ILE A 149 32.54 0.49 -8.04
C ILE A 149 33.79 1.12 -8.64
N LYS A 150 34.84 0.31 -8.90
CA LYS A 150 36.05 0.80 -9.54
C LYS A 150 35.85 1.24 -10.98
N ASP A 151 35.07 0.45 -11.75
CA ASP A 151 34.94 0.65 -13.21
C ASP A 151 33.90 1.73 -13.56
N TYR A 152 32.84 1.90 -12.74
CA TYR A 152 31.71 2.79 -13.00
C TYR A 152 31.46 3.81 -11.87
N GLY A 153 31.82 3.52 -10.64
CA GLY A 153 31.45 4.33 -9.48
C GLY A 153 30.29 3.75 -8.65
N ASN A 154 30.08 4.33 -7.48
CA ASN A 154 29.05 3.87 -6.54
C ASN A 154 27.61 4.14 -7.03
N ASP A 155 27.41 5.15 -7.85
CA ASP A 155 26.13 5.48 -8.46
C ASP A 155 25.68 4.48 -9.56
N ALA A 156 26.53 3.51 -9.93
CA ALA A 156 26.15 2.35 -10.74
C ALA A 156 25.58 1.18 -9.90
N VAL A 157 25.57 1.28 -8.57
CA VAL A 157 24.97 0.30 -7.66
C VAL A 157 23.61 0.80 -7.19
N TYR A 158 22.56 0.00 -7.33
CA TYR A 158 21.18 0.36 -6.97
C TYR A 158 20.60 -0.60 -5.94
N LEU A 159 19.88 -0.03 -4.97
CA LEU A 159 19.04 -0.78 -4.03
C LEU A 159 17.61 -0.76 -4.51
N ASN A 160 17.09 -1.90 -4.96
CA ASN A 160 15.73 -1.98 -5.43
C ASN A 160 14.72 -1.89 -4.27
N TYR A 161 13.55 -1.31 -4.56
CA TYR A 161 12.47 -1.14 -3.62
C TYR A 161 11.82 -2.49 -3.26
N GLY A 162 12.18 -3.05 -2.13
CA GLY A 162 11.64 -4.31 -1.63
C GLY A 162 10.78 -4.09 -0.39
N THR A 163 9.51 -4.50 -0.42
CA THR A 163 8.56 -4.36 0.70
C THR A 163 7.77 -5.62 1.02
N GLY A 164 8.27 -6.78 0.64
CA GLY A 164 7.65 -8.07 0.96
C GLY A 164 7.70 -8.41 2.45
N THR A 165 8.76 -7.98 3.14
CA THR A 165 8.87 -7.94 4.60
C THR A 165 9.11 -6.50 5.01
N LEU A 166 8.41 -5.99 6.02
CA LEU A 166 8.45 -4.58 6.38
C LEU A 166 8.05 -4.35 7.84
N GLY A 167 8.55 -3.26 8.43
CA GLY A 167 8.24 -2.84 9.80
C GLY A 167 9.16 -3.38 10.88
N GLY A 168 10.21 -4.12 10.52
CA GLY A 168 11.28 -4.52 11.43
C GLY A 168 12.30 -3.40 11.68
N THR A 169 13.07 -3.51 12.75
CA THR A 169 14.17 -2.59 13.04
C THR A 169 15.46 -3.04 12.40
N VAL A 170 15.76 -4.32 12.45
CA VAL A 170 16.95 -4.94 11.85
C VAL A 170 16.64 -5.54 10.48
N THR A 171 15.50 -6.20 10.34
CA THR A 171 15.14 -6.89 9.09
C THR A 171 14.85 -5.91 7.98
N LYS A 172 13.77 -5.16 8.04
CA LYS A 172 13.41 -4.19 6.99
C LYS A 172 12.57 -3.07 7.58
N SER A 173 13.14 -1.87 7.64
CA SER A 173 12.42 -0.65 7.98
C SER A 173 11.55 -0.14 6.82
N TRP A 174 10.58 0.71 7.08
CA TRP A 174 9.90 1.54 6.08
C TRP A 174 10.87 2.47 5.36
N ASP A 175 11.79 3.03 6.08
CA ASP A 175 12.82 3.89 5.55
C ASP A 175 13.89 3.07 4.84
N PRO A 176 14.02 3.15 3.51
CA PRO A 176 15.02 2.40 2.76
C PRO A 176 16.45 2.69 3.22
N SER A 177 16.72 3.92 3.64
CA SER A 177 18.05 4.35 4.11
C SER A 177 18.44 3.77 5.48
N ALA A 178 17.46 3.25 6.25
CA ALA A 178 17.69 2.58 7.53
C ALA A 178 17.84 1.06 7.40
N THR A 179 18.01 0.52 6.19
CA THR A 179 18.24 -0.91 5.97
C THR A 179 19.70 -1.28 6.14
N LEU A 180 19.98 -2.53 6.52
CA LEU A 180 21.35 -3.02 6.66
C LEU A 180 22.11 -3.03 5.32
N VAL A 181 21.41 -3.26 4.20
CA VAL A 181 22.02 -3.17 2.86
C VAL A 181 22.44 -1.73 2.57
N ALA A 182 21.59 -0.74 2.85
CA ALA A 182 21.93 0.66 2.70
C ALA A 182 23.11 1.08 3.60
N ARG A 183 23.09 0.66 4.88
CA ARG A 183 24.18 0.94 5.82
C ARG A 183 25.52 0.42 5.29
N MET A 184 25.56 -0.84 4.84
CA MET A 184 26.78 -1.44 4.29
C MET A 184 27.26 -0.70 3.03
N MET A 185 26.35 -0.39 2.10
CA MET A 185 26.71 0.34 0.88
C MET A 185 27.19 1.76 1.16
N ASN A 186 26.60 2.46 2.12
CA ASN A 186 27.01 3.81 2.51
C ASN A 186 28.41 3.82 3.12
N LEU A 187 28.77 2.80 3.89
CA LEU A 187 30.15 2.60 4.38
C LEU A 187 31.15 2.28 3.25
N CYS A 188 30.67 1.74 2.13
CA CYS A 188 31.46 1.46 0.93
C CYS A 188 31.51 2.62 -0.07
N GLY A 189 31.01 3.81 0.26
CA GLY A 189 30.98 4.98 -0.63
C GLY A 189 29.63 5.30 -1.24
N GLY A 190 28.55 4.62 -0.84
CA GLY A 190 27.19 4.92 -1.24
C GLY A 190 26.62 4.06 -2.37
N TYR A 191 25.48 4.48 -2.87
CA TYR A 191 24.72 3.84 -3.95
C TYR A 191 23.76 4.84 -4.59
N LEU A 192 23.31 4.57 -5.82
CA LEU A 192 22.23 5.36 -6.46
C LEU A 192 20.95 5.20 -5.66
N ASN A 193 20.49 6.30 -5.07
CA ASN A 193 19.27 6.32 -4.27
C ASN A 193 18.01 6.44 -5.13
N HIS A 194 16.84 6.22 -4.53
CA HIS A 194 15.56 6.50 -5.15
C HIS A 194 14.65 7.27 -4.19
N TYR A 195 13.64 7.93 -4.75
CA TYR A 195 12.58 8.61 -4.01
C TYR A 195 11.20 8.17 -4.54
N GLY A 196 10.16 8.47 -3.77
CA GLY A 196 8.82 7.94 -4.01
C GLY A 196 8.75 6.43 -3.77
N ASP A 197 7.60 5.86 -4.02
CA ASP A 197 7.35 4.42 -3.89
C ASP A 197 6.26 3.94 -4.85
N TYR A 198 6.04 2.61 -4.93
CA TYR A 198 4.93 2.06 -5.71
C TYR A 198 3.56 2.25 -5.04
N SER A 199 3.51 2.65 -3.79
CA SER A 199 2.29 2.69 -3.00
C SER A 199 1.62 4.06 -3.01
N ALA A 200 2.41 5.14 -2.85
CA ALA A 200 1.90 6.45 -2.47
C ALA A 200 2.64 7.64 -3.10
N ALA A 201 3.53 7.44 -4.08
CA ALA A 201 4.39 8.50 -4.59
C ALA A 201 3.63 9.75 -5.07
N ASN A 202 2.45 9.61 -5.68
CA ASN A 202 1.68 10.76 -6.16
C ASN A 202 1.08 11.56 -4.99
N ILE A 203 0.54 10.90 -3.98
CA ILE A 203 0.00 11.61 -2.81
C ILE A 203 1.11 12.20 -1.92
N GLU A 204 2.28 11.53 -1.82
CA GLU A 204 3.46 12.08 -1.15
C GLU A 204 3.90 13.38 -1.84
N CYS A 205 4.08 13.33 -3.14
CA CYS A 205 4.47 14.46 -3.95
C CYS A 205 3.49 15.63 -3.81
N MET A 206 2.18 15.37 -3.97
CA MET A 206 1.17 16.42 -3.84
C MET A 206 1.05 16.98 -2.43
N SER A 207 1.26 16.17 -1.42
CA SER A 207 1.28 16.64 -0.03
C SER A 207 2.38 17.66 0.21
N GLU A 208 3.56 17.45 -0.37
CA GLU A 208 4.67 18.41 -0.30
C GLU A 208 4.33 19.74 -0.95
N TYR A 209 3.69 19.73 -2.14
CA TYR A 209 3.31 20.97 -2.84
C TYR A 209 2.05 21.64 -2.29
N PHE A 210 1.26 20.95 -1.50
CA PHE A 210 0.00 21.45 -0.98
C PHE A 210 0.12 21.92 0.47
N TYR A 211 0.83 21.13 1.31
CA TYR A 211 1.02 21.38 2.75
C TYR A 211 2.49 21.63 3.14
N GLY A 212 3.44 21.45 2.21
CA GLY A 212 4.88 21.53 2.48
C GLY A 212 5.44 20.31 3.22
N THR A 213 4.64 19.29 3.47
CA THR A 213 5.00 18.07 4.19
C THR A 213 4.09 16.91 3.83
N TRP A 214 4.51 15.69 4.19
CA TRP A 214 3.61 14.54 4.19
C TRP A 214 2.34 14.79 5.01
N VAL A 215 1.20 14.40 4.45
CA VAL A 215 -0.11 14.60 5.06
C VAL A 215 -0.79 13.27 5.36
N ASP A 216 -1.07 13.06 6.64
CA ASP A 216 -2.07 12.09 7.09
C ASP A 216 -3.41 12.80 7.35
N ASN A 217 -4.45 12.00 7.57
CA ASN A 217 -5.78 12.44 8.00
C ASN A 217 -5.95 12.25 9.52
N ASN A 218 -7.12 12.58 10.04
CA ASN A 218 -7.52 12.13 11.36
C ASN A 218 -7.54 10.59 11.39
N SER A 219 -7.40 10.01 12.58
CA SER A 219 -7.50 8.55 12.70
C SER A 219 -8.93 8.05 12.41
N ILE A 220 -9.04 6.80 11.97
CA ILE A 220 -10.32 6.25 11.48
C ILE A 220 -11.43 6.21 12.54
N ASP A 221 -11.08 6.15 13.83
CA ASP A 221 -12.01 6.22 14.95
C ASP A 221 -12.64 7.60 15.11
N ASP A 222 -12.07 8.64 14.49
CA ASP A 222 -12.67 9.99 14.49
C ASP A 222 -13.95 10.08 13.63
N VAL A 223 -14.29 9.07 12.86
CA VAL A 223 -15.60 8.91 12.20
C VAL A 223 -16.76 8.99 13.22
N GLN A 224 -16.54 8.61 14.49
CA GLN A 224 -17.53 8.76 15.57
C GLN A 224 -17.95 10.19 15.83
N ASN A 225 -17.17 11.18 15.40
CA ASN A 225 -17.41 12.61 15.60
C ASN A 225 -17.91 13.32 14.32
N ALA A 226 -18.12 12.56 13.23
CA ALA A 226 -18.55 13.09 11.95
C ALA A 226 -20.05 12.87 11.69
N ASP A 227 -20.69 13.80 10.99
CA ASP A 227 -22.06 13.65 10.47
C ASP A 227 -22.06 12.80 9.18
N LEU A 228 -21.03 12.98 8.35
CA LEU A 228 -20.85 12.35 7.06
C LEU A 228 -19.43 11.82 6.92
N CYS A 229 -19.32 10.58 6.41
CA CYS A 229 -18.05 9.96 6.03
C CYS A 229 -18.02 9.72 4.52
N LEU A 230 -17.03 10.30 3.83
CA LEU A 230 -16.81 10.09 2.40
C LEU A 230 -15.54 9.25 2.20
N MET A 231 -15.67 8.12 1.50
CA MET A 231 -14.57 7.20 1.20
C MET A 231 -14.33 7.14 -0.30
N PHE A 232 -13.22 7.70 -0.77
CA PHE A 232 -12.79 7.67 -2.17
C PHE A 232 -11.77 6.55 -2.38
N GLY A 233 -12.12 5.52 -3.15
CA GLY A 233 -11.23 4.38 -3.43
C GLY A 233 -10.62 3.75 -2.16
N ASN A 234 -11.26 3.89 -1.01
CA ASN A 234 -10.76 3.43 0.28
C ASN A 234 -11.47 2.16 0.74
N ASN A 235 -10.70 1.10 0.96
CA ASN A 235 -11.25 -0.24 1.22
C ASN A 235 -10.49 -0.99 2.34
N PRO A 236 -10.57 -0.52 3.59
CA PRO A 236 -9.88 -1.15 4.71
C PRO A 236 -10.29 -2.61 4.97
N ALA A 237 -11.51 -3.04 4.59
CA ALA A 237 -11.94 -4.43 4.75
C ALA A 237 -11.18 -5.43 3.87
N GLU A 238 -10.53 -4.99 2.80
CA GLU A 238 -9.64 -5.82 1.98
C GLU A 238 -8.16 -5.54 2.26
N THR A 239 -7.79 -4.27 2.43
CA THR A 239 -6.41 -3.84 2.59
C THR A 239 -5.91 -4.05 4.01
N ARG A 240 -6.70 -3.70 5.02
CA ARG A 240 -6.38 -3.70 6.45
C ARG A 240 -7.44 -4.45 7.27
N MET A 241 -7.65 -5.71 6.93
CA MET A 241 -8.72 -6.57 7.46
C MET A 241 -8.41 -7.24 8.80
N SER A 242 -7.36 -6.85 9.49
CA SER A 242 -6.97 -7.38 10.80
C SER A 242 -7.30 -6.42 11.94
N GLY A 243 -7.11 -6.83 13.17
CA GLY A 243 -7.38 -6.01 14.36
C GLY A 243 -6.43 -4.80 14.52
N GLY A 244 -5.21 -4.84 13.94
CA GLY A 244 -4.39 -3.65 13.75
C GLY A 244 -4.79 -2.90 12.49
N GLY A 245 -5.77 -3.39 11.77
CA GLY A 245 -6.36 -2.79 10.61
C GLY A 245 -7.60 -1.99 10.96
N GLN A 246 -7.88 -1.06 10.13
CA GLN A 246 -8.83 0.01 10.41
C GLN A 246 -10.28 -0.39 10.31
N ILE A 247 -10.59 -1.52 9.67
CA ILE A 247 -12.00 -1.91 9.46
C ILE A 247 -12.78 -2.13 10.76
N HIS A 248 -12.13 -2.71 11.79
CA HIS A 248 -12.75 -2.89 13.10
C HIS A 248 -13.08 -1.54 13.74
N ASN A 249 -12.08 -0.66 13.80
CA ASN A 249 -12.23 0.66 14.39
C ASN A 249 -13.23 1.54 13.63
N TYR A 250 -13.27 1.44 12.30
CA TYR A 250 -14.26 2.12 11.48
C TYR A 250 -15.69 1.67 11.80
N VAL A 251 -15.91 0.36 11.89
CA VAL A 251 -17.25 -0.18 12.16
C VAL A 251 -17.74 0.24 13.53
N ASP A 252 -16.90 0.19 14.54
CA ASP A 252 -17.25 0.60 15.89
C ASP A 252 -17.50 2.11 15.97
N ALA A 253 -16.63 2.93 15.39
CA ALA A 253 -16.77 4.38 15.35
C ALA A 253 -18.06 4.81 14.64
N LYS A 254 -18.35 4.22 13.47
CA LYS A 254 -19.58 4.47 12.72
C LYS A 254 -20.83 4.13 13.55
N ASN A 255 -20.81 3.02 14.28
CA ASN A 255 -21.95 2.57 15.06
C ASN A 255 -22.24 3.48 16.27
N ILE A 256 -21.24 4.16 16.82
CA ILE A 256 -21.41 5.08 17.96
C ILE A 256 -22.29 6.29 17.57
N ASN A 257 -22.02 6.90 16.45
CA ASN A 257 -22.75 8.11 16.00
C ASN A 257 -23.72 7.84 14.85
N HIS A 258 -23.83 6.60 14.38
CA HIS A 258 -24.59 6.25 13.18
C HIS A 258 -24.19 7.10 11.96
N THR A 259 -22.89 7.40 11.84
CA THR A 259 -22.35 8.27 10.81
C THR A 259 -22.71 7.78 9.42
N ARG A 260 -23.38 8.63 8.63
CA ARG A 260 -23.71 8.32 7.25
C ARG A 260 -22.43 8.15 6.43
N THR A 261 -22.35 7.08 5.64
CA THR A 261 -21.15 6.77 4.85
C THR A 261 -21.48 6.62 3.37
N ILE A 262 -20.73 7.33 2.51
CA ILE A 262 -20.80 7.24 1.07
C ILE A 262 -19.46 6.73 0.54
N CYS A 263 -19.49 5.61 -0.19
CA CYS A 263 -18.32 5.02 -0.83
C CYS A 263 -18.32 5.35 -2.33
N ILE A 264 -17.25 6.00 -2.80
CA ILE A 264 -17.03 6.35 -4.21
C ILE A 264 -15.93 5.44 -4.73
N ASP A 265 -16.25 4.48 -5.59
CA ASP A 265 -15.32 3.44 -6.06
C ASP A 265 -15.91 2.76 -7.30
N PRO A 266 -15.15 2.37 -8.34
CA PRO A 266 -15.65 1.59 -9.47
C PRO A 266 -16.19 0.21 -9.06
N ARG A 267 -15.80 -0.29 -7.87
CA ARG A 267 -16.24 -1.56 -7.29
C ARG A 267 -17.12 -1.35 -6.06
N TYR A 268 -18.13 -2.18 -5.89
CA TYR A 268 -18.80 -2.39 -4.61
C TYR A 268 -17.92 -3.25 -3.73
N THR A 269 -17.05 -2.58 -2.98
CA THR A 269 -15.96 -3.21 -2.20
C THR A 269 -16.48 -3.96 -0.98
N ASP A 270 -15.58 -4.69 -0.29
CA ASP A 270 -15.95 -5.35 0.96
C ASP A 270 -16.13 -4.35 2.12
N THR A 271 -15.55 -3.16 2.02
CA THR A 271 -15.83 -2.07 2.98
C THR A 271 -17.24 -1.51 2.76
N ALA A 272 -17.60 -1.29 1.51
CA ALA A 272 -18.93 -0.85 1.15
C ALA A 272 -19.99 -1.89 1.54
N ALA A 273 -19.74 -3.16 1.25
CA ALA A 273 -20.73 -4.24 1.38
C ALA A 273 -21.41 -4.31 2.77
N GLY A 274 -22.61 -3.74 2.86
CA GLY A 274 -23.47 -3.73 4.05
C GLY A 274 -23.00 -2.79 5.16
N ARG A 275 -22.13 -1.83 4.87
CA ARG A 275 -21.64 -0.82 5.83
C ARG A 275 -21.77 0.60 5.35
N GLU A 276 -21.93 0.81 4.04
CA GLU A 276 -22.25 2.10 3.46
C GLU A 276 -23.75 2.40 3.51
N ASP A 277 -24.07 3.67 3.44
CA ASP A 277 -25.43 4.13 3.21
C ASP A 277 -25.67 4.39 1.73
N GLN A 278 -24.58 4.60 0.96
CA GLN A 278 -24.61 4.78 -0.47
C GLN A 278 -23.30 4.35 -1.13
N TRP A 279 -23.39 3.64 -2.26
CA TRP A 279 -22.30 3.43 -3.19
C TRP A 279 -22.52 4.28 -4.45
N VAL A 280 -21.48 5.02 -4.82
CA VAL A 280 -21.45 5.84 -6.05
C VAL A 280 -20.36 5.25 -6.96
N PRO A 281 -20.75 4.48 -8.00
CA PRO A 281 -19.79 3.97 -8.97
C PRO A 281 -19.24 5.11 -9.82
N ILE A 282 -17.91 5.13 -10.01
CA ILE A 282 -17.20 6.16 -10.78
C ILE A 282 -16.22 5.50 -11.74
N LYS A 283 -16.08 6.04 -12.95
CA LYS A 283 -14.94 5.68 -13.82
C LYS A 283 -13.64 6.11 -13.13
N HIS A 284 -12.73 5.17 -12.85
CA HIS A 284 -11.49 5.50 -12.14
C HIS A 284 -10.61 6.46 -12.97
N GLY A 285 -9.85 7.31 -12.28
CA GLY A 285 -9.08 8.40 -12.88
C GLY A 285 -9.90 9.66 -13.20
N THR A 286 -11.18 9.74 -12.74
CA THR A 286 -12.04 10.91 -12.98
C THR A 286 -12.52 11.59 -11.69
N ASP A 287 -11.93 11.25 -10.57
CA ASP A 287 -12.27 11.79 -9.24
C ASP A 287 -12.17 13.31 -9.19
N ALA A 288 -11.12 13.89 -9.81
CA ALA A 288 -10.95 15.34 -9.89
C ALA A 288 -12.11 16.06 -10.61
N ALA A 289 -12.71 15.43 -11.63
CA ALA A 289 -13.87 16.00 -12.31
C ALA A 289 -15.12 15.95 -11.43
N LEU A 290 -15.33 14.88 -10.67
CA LEU A 290 -16.40 14.79 -9.67
C LEU A 290 -16.27 15.90 -8.63
N ILE A 291 -15.07 16.07 -8.08
CA ILE A 291 -14.79 17.10 -7.06
C ILE A 291 -14.98 18.50 -7.62
N ALA A 292 -14.56 18.77 -8.85
CA ALA A 292 -14.77 20.07 -9.49
C ALA A 292 -16.28 20.40 -9.61
N ALA A 293 -17.11 19.43 -10.01
CA ALA A 293 -18.55 19.63 -10.09
C ALA A 293 -19.22 19.79 -8.71
N ILE A 294 -18.75 19.07 -7.70
CA ILE A 294 -19.20 19.29 -6.32
C ILE A 294 -18.82 20.70 -5.86
N ALA A 295 -17.59 21.13 -6.12
CA ALA A 295 -17.12 22.47 -5.79
C ALA A 295 -17.95 23.56 -6.47
N HIS A 296 -18.33 23.38 -7.75
CA HIS A 296 -19.21 24.29 -8.46
C HIS A 296 -20.52 24.49 -7.72
N VAL A 297 -21.19 23.42 -7.29
CA VAL A 297 -22.45 23.51 -6.55
C VAL A 297 -22.24 24.19 -5.19
N LEU A 298 -21.19 23.82 -4.46
CA LEU A 298 -20.88 24.42 -3.15
C LEU A 298 -20.62 25.92 -3.24
N ILE A 299 -19.91 26.36 -4.29
CA ILE A 299 -19.63 27.79 -4.53
C ILE A 299 -20.90 28.54 -4.95
N SER A 300 -21.68 27.96 -5.88
CA SER A 300 -22.90 28.58 -6.40
C SER A 300 -24.01 28.69 -5.35
N GLU A 301 -24.08 27.80 -4.38
CA GLU A 301 -25.05 27.78 -3.31
C GLU A 301 -24.52 28.38 -1.99
N ASP A 302 -23.35 29.05 -2.01
CA ASP A 302 -22.72 29.71 -0.85
C ASP A 302 -22.50 28.75 0.34
N LYS A 303 -22.03 27.55 0.05
CA LYS A 303 -21.81 26.46 1.01
C LYS A 303 -20.32 26.24 1.36
N VAL A 304 -19.42 27.13 0.90
CA VAL A 304 -17.98 27.08 1.21
C VAL A 304 -17.68 27.77 2.53
N ASP A 305 -16.66 27.35 3.25
CA ASP A 305 -16.12 28.03 4.44
C ASP A 305 -15.10 29.10 4.01
N GLN A 306 -15.61 30.28 3.63
CA GLN A 306 -14.79 31.39 3.14
C GLN A 306 -13.79 31.86 4.18
N ASP A 307 -14.18 31.91 5.46
CA ASP A 307 -13.29 32.34 6.56
C ASP A 307 -12.09 31.40 6.70
N PHE A 308 -12.30 30.10 6.56
CA PHE A 308 -11.22 29.13 6.54
C PHE A 308 -10.30 29.34 5.34
N LEU A 309 -10.86 29.48 4.15
CA LEU A 309 -10.11 29.65 2.91
C LEU A 309 -9.26 30.93 2.93
N ASP A 310 -9.78 32.03 3.44
CA ASP A 310 -9.07 33.30 3.57
C ASP A 310 -7.91 33.21 4.57
N ARG A 311 -8.13 32.56 5.69
CA ARG A 311 -7.16 32.52 6.79
C ARG A 311 -6.04 31.49 6.58
N TYR A 312 -6.39 30.31 6.10
CA TYR A 312 -5.48 29.15 6.11
C TYR A 312 -4.95 28.73 4.73
N CYS A 313 -5.50 29.30 3.64
CA CYS A 313 -5.18 28.87 2.29
C CYS A 313 -4.65 30.01 1.41
N VAL A 314 -3.99 29.63 0.30
CA VAL A 314 -3.52 30.52 -0.76
C VAL A 314 -4.06 30.01 -2.10
N GLY A 315 -4.62 30.90 -2.94
CA GLY A 315 -5.02 30.58 -4.30
C GLY A 315 -6.47 30.07 -4.48
N TYR A 316 -7.31 30.16 -3.47
CA TYR A 316 -8.73 29.80 -3.63
C TYR A 316 -9.47 30.78 -4.52
N ASP A 317 -9.33 32.07 -4.30
CA ASP A 317 -9.92 33.15 -5.08
C ASP A 317 -8.89 34.25 -5.37
N ARG A 318 -9.30 35.28 -6.10
CA ARG A 318 -8.38 36.38 -6.51
C ARG A 318 -7.81 37.14 -5.31
N LYS A 319 -8.48 37.15 -4.15
CA LYS A 319 -8.01 37.82 -2.94
C LYS A 319 -6.79 37.11 -2.34
N THR A 320 -6.76 35.81 -2.44
CA THR A 320 -5.70 34.96 -1.86
C THR A 320 -4.72 34.46 -2.91
N LEU A 321 -4.88 34.86 -4.17
CA LEU A 321 -4.03 34.42 -5.30
C LEU A 321 -2.63 35.06 -5.19
N PRO A 322 -1.54 34.30 -5.38
CA PRO A 322 -0.20 34.87 -5.47
C PRO A 322 -0.05 35.86 -6.63
N ALA A 323 0.79 36.88 -6.43
CA ALA A 323 0.98 37.93 -7.45
C ALA A 323 1.63 37.44 -8.75
N SER A 324 2.33 36.31 -8.73
CA SER A 324 2.93 35.66 -9.88
C SER A 324 1.91 34.90 -10.75
N ALA A 325 0.74 34.57 -10.20
CA ALA A 325 -0.29 33.82 -10.89
C ALA A 325 -1.07 34.73 -11.89
N PRO A 326 -1.65 34.15 -12.96
CA PRO A 326 -2.59 34.87 -13.82
C PRO A 326 -3.76 35.46 -13.02
N GLU A 327 -4.25 36.65 -13.38
CA GLU A 327 -5.31 37.35 -12.65
C GLU A 327 -6.58 36.48 -12.45
N ASN A 328 -6.91 35.65 -13.42
CA ASN A 328 -8.01 34.69 -13.41
C ASN A 328 -7.55 33.24 -13.16
N GLY A 329 -6.42 33.05 -12.50
CA GLY A 329 -5.81 31.74 -12.22
C GLY A 329 -6.18 31.13 -10.88
N SER A 330 -7.22 31.65 -10.19
CA SER A 330 -7.65 31.07 -8.90
C SER A 330 -8.46 29.79 -9.08
N TYR A 331 -8.52 28.98 -8.03
CA TYR A 331 -9.38 27.77 -8.03
C TYR A 331 -10.84 28.10 -8.30
N LYS A 332 -11.36 29.19 -7.72
CA LYS A 332 -12.73 29.66 -7.95
C LYS A 332 -12.95 30.05 -9.41
N ASP A 333 -11.98 30.72 -10.05
CA ASP A 333 -12.07 31.05 -11.47
C ASP A 333 -12.11 29.78 -12.34
N TYR A 334 -11.26 28.78 -12.05
CA TYR A 334 -11.28 27.48 -12.73
C TYR A 334 -12.64 26.79 -12.62
N ILE A 335 -13.23 26.75 -11.43
CA ILE A 335 -14.51 26.08 -11.20
C ILE A 335 -15.68 26.79 -11.88
N MET A 336 -15.71 28.13 -11.82
CA MET A 336 -16.83 28.93 -12.31
C MET A 336 -16.71 29.30 -13.82
N GLY A 337 -15.71 28.74 -14.53
CA GLY A 337 -15.53 28.97 -15.95
C GLY A 337 -15.06 30.39 -16.31
N THR A 338 -14.52 31.13 -15.32
CA THR A 338 -13.85 32.42 -15.55
C THR A 338 -12.32 32.29 -15.63
N GLY A 339 -11.80 31.07 -15.45
CA GLY A 339 -10.40 30.72 -15.59
C GLY A 339 -9.94 30.63 -17.05
N PRO A 340 -8.66 30.25 -17.28
CA PRO A 340 -8.06 30.22 -18.63
C PRO A 340 -8.76 29.28 -19.62
N ASP A 341 -9.37 28.19 -19.17
CA ASP A 341 -10.06 27.22 -20.03
C ASP A 341 -11.50 27.65 -20.43
N GLY A 342 -12.08 28.63 -19.73
CA GLY A 342 -13.41 29.16 -20.00
C GLY A 342 -14.56 28.16 -19.82
N ILE A 343 -14.32 27.03 -19.12
CA ILE A 343 -15.28 25.94 -18.96
C ILE A 343 -15.83 25.93 -17.53
N GLU A 344 -17.11 26.10 -17.39
CA GLU A 344 -17.82 25.96 -16.10
C GLU A 344 -17.94 24.48 -15.71
N LYS A 345 -17.53 24.13 -14.49
CA LYS A 345 -17.42 22.74 -14.03
C LYS A 345 -18.73 22.23 -13.41
N THR A 346 -19.82 22.32 -14.15
CA THR A 346 -21.17 21.93 -13.67
C THR A 346 -21.31 20.41 -13.48
N PRO A 347 -22.33 19.93 -12.77
CA PRO A 347 -22.66 18.50 -12.72
C PRO A 347 -22.89 17.87 -14.10
N GLU A 348 -23.46 18.62 -15.06
CA GLU A 348 -23.69 18.19 -16.43
C GLU A 348 -22.38 18.03 -17.22
N TRP A 349 -21.38 18.91 -16.97
CA TRP A 349 -20.04 18.76 -17.50
C TRP A 349 -19.37 17.48 -16.98
N ALA A 350 -19.52 17.17 -15.68
CA ALA A 350 -18.86 16.02 -15.07
C ALA A 350 -19.52 14.66 -15.40
N GLN A 351 -20.82 14.65 -15.72
CA GLN A 351 -21.58 13.41 -15.98
C GLN A 351 -20.94 12.52 -17.07
N PRO A 352 -20.62 12.98 -18.29
CA PRO A 352 -20.00 12.14 -19.30
C PRO A 352 -18.59 11.67 -18.91
N ILE A 353 -17.86 12.45 -18.14
CA ILE A 353 -16.50 12.15 -17.67
C ILE A 353 -16.54 11.03 -16.64
N THR A 354 -17.29 11.24 -15.56
CA THR A 354 -17.32 10.36 -14.39
C THR A 354 -18.22 9.13 -14.55
N GLY A 355 -19.23 9.24 -15.43
CA GLY A 355 -20.31 8.26 -15.55
C GLY A 355 -21.37 8.37 -14.45
N ILE A 356 -21.30 9.39 -13.59
CA ILE A 356 -22.26 9.65 -12.51
C ILE A 356 -23.33 10.63 -13.05
N PRO A 357 -24.63 10.34 -12.92
CA PRO A 357 -25.69 11.26 -13.35
C PRO A 357 -25.61 12.63 -12.65
N ALA A 358 -25.89 13.71 -13.36
CA ALA A 358 -25.77 15.08 -12.85
C ALA A 358 -26.65 15.33 -11.61
N ASP A 359 -27.82 14.76 -11.56
CA ASP A 359 -28.73 14.86 -10.39
C ASP A 359 -28.19 14.15 -9.16
N VAL A 360 -27.42 13.05 -9.34
CA VAL A 360 -26.71 12.35 -8.26
C VAL A 360 -25.56 13.21 -7.75
N ILE A 361 -24.79 13.86 -8.66
CA ILE A 361 -23.71 14.78 -8.28
C ILE A 361 -24.26 15.97 -7.50
N LEU A 362 -25.35 16.58 -8.00
CA LEU A 362 -26.02 17.70 -7.34
C LEU A 362 -26.50 17.33 -5.93
N LYS A 363 -27.13 16.16 -5.79
CA LYS A 363 -27.60 15.66 -4.50
C LYS A 363 -26.45 15.43 -3.53
N LEU A 364 -25.38 14.81 -4.01
CA LEU A 364 -24.15 14.56 -3.22
C LEU A 364 -23.52 15.88 -2.76
N ALA A 365 -23.39 16.86 -3.66
CA ALA A 365 -22.84 18.17 -3.34
C ALA A 365 -23.63 18.90 -2.26
N ARG A 366 -24.98 18.88 -2.36
CA ARG A 366 -25.85 19.49 -1.34
C ARG A 366 -25.76 18.79 0.00
N GLU A 367 -25.68 17.46 0.02
CA GLU A 367 -25.49 16.69 1.25
C GLU A 367 -24.17 17.05 1.92
N ILE A 368 -23.09 17.18 1.15
CA ILE A 368 -21.79 17.67 1.62
C ILE A 368 -21.90 19.11 2.14
N GLY A 369 -22.62 19.96 1.43
CA GLY A 369 -22.84 21.36 1.82
C GLY A 369 -23.62 21.54 3.12
N ASP A 370 -24.51 20.61 3.46
CA ASP A 370 -25.37 20.67 4.66
C ASP A 370 -24.73 20.02 5.88
N ALA A 371 -23.77 19.10 5.71
CA ALA A 371 -23.06 18.44 6.80
C ALA A 371 -22.10 19.40 7.51
N LYS A 372 -22.06 19.35 8.87
CA LYS A 372 -21.18 20.21 9.68
C LYS A 372 -19.78 19.61 9.83
N ARG A 373 -19.71 18.30 10.07
CA ARG A 373 -18.47 17.56 10.22
C ARG A 373 -18.41 16.46 9.18
N ILE A 374 -17.39 16.50 8.35
CA ILE A 374 -17.24 15.60 7.22
C ILE A 374 -15.88 14.91 7.31
N TYR A 375 -15.88 13.63 7.63
CA TYR A 375 -14.69 12.81 7.57
C TYR A 375 -14.48 12.36 6.12
N ILE A 376 -13.50 12.97 5.44
CA ILE A 376 -13.16 12.63 4.05
C ILE A 376 -11.88 11.82 4.07
N THR A 377 -11.87 10.66 3.43
CA THR A 377 -10.67 9.83 3.32
C THR A 377 -10.52 9.22 1.93
N GLN A 378 -9.29 9.08 1.48
CA GLN A 378 -8.96 8.46 0.21
C GLN A 378 -8.03 7.25 0.41
N GLY A 379 -8.26 6.20 -0.39
CA GLY A 379 -7.31 5.08 -0.49
C GLY A 379 -6.15 5.42 -1.42
N TRP A 380 -5.10 4.61 -1.36
CA TRP A 380 -3.95 4.80 -2.27
C TRP A 380 -4.16 4.22 -3.67
N GLY A 381 -5.34 3.64 -3.96
CA GLY A 381 -5.65 3.10 -5.28
C GLY A 381 -5.75 4.19 -6.34
N LEU A 382 -6.57 5.20 -6.07
CA LEU A 382 -6.88 6.26 -7.05
C LEU A 382 -5.66 7.08 -7.48
N GLN A 383 -4.69 7.31 -6.59
CA GLN A 383 -3.48 8.07 -6.92
C GLN A 383 -2.49 7.29 -7.80
N ARG A 384 -2.67 5.96 -7.99
CA ARG A 384 -1.88 5.13 -8.91
C ARG A 384 -2.42 5.21 -10.33
N SER A 385 -2.74 6.42 -10.77
CA SER A 385 -3.22 6.76 -12.11
C SER A 385 -2.28 7.76 -12.76
N ALA A 386 -2.34 7.91 -14.07
CA ALA A 386 -1.49 8.85 -14.79
C ALA A 386 -1.74 10.32 -14.37
N ASN A 387 -2.96 10.65 -13.92
CA ASN A 387 -3.31 11.93 -13.29
C ASN A 387 -3.54 11.80 -11.78
N GLY A 388 -2.89 10.85 -11.15
CA GLY A 388 -3.07 10.54 -9.73
C GLY A 388 -2.71 11.69 -8.79
N GLU A 389 -1.76 12.53 -9.20
CA GLU A 389 -1.42 13.78 -8.53
C GLU A 389 -2.64 14.68 -8.38
N GLN A 390 -3.40 14.85 -9.47
CA GLN A 390 -4.58 15.71 -9.49
C GLN A 390 -5.75 15.11 -8.72
N ALA A 391 -5.96 13.80 -8.84
CA ALA A 391 -7.03 13.09 -8.14
C ALA A 391 -6.89 13.24 -6.61
N CYS A 392 -5.70 13.01 -6.05
CA CYS A 392 -5.50 13.12 -4.61
C CYS A 392 -5.58 14.57 -4.10
N LYS A 393 -5.04 15.54 -4.86
CA LYS A 393 -5.12 16.97 -4.54
C LYS A 393 -6.57 17.48 -4.55
N ALA A 394 -7.37 17.04 -5.53
CA ALA A 394 -8.78 17.39 -5.63
C ALA A 394 -9.60 16.89 -4.43
N ILE A 395 -9.36 15.66 -3.96
CA ILE A 395 -10.06 15.13 -2.78
C ILE A 395 -9.71 15.92 -1.52
N MET A 396 -8.43 16.27 -1.35
CA MET A 396 -7.99 17.14 -0.25
C MET A 396 -8.67 18.51 -0.35
N MET A 397 -8.83 19.07 -1.57
CA MET A 397 -9.51 20.34 -1.79
C MET A 397 -10.94 20.35 -1.25
N LEU A 398 -11.66 19.23 -1.33
CA LEU A 398 -13.03 19.14 -0.79
C LEU A 398 -13.06 19.38 0.73
N SER A 399 -12.04 18.90 1.46
CA SER A 399 -11.87 19.18 2.90
C SER A 399 -11.64 20.67 3.17
N LEU A 400 -10.92 21.35 2.31
CA LEU A 400 -10.64 22.79 2.42
C LEU A 400 -11.88 23.63 2.18
N LEU A 401 -12.65 23.34 1.11
CA LEU A 401 -13.89 24.02 0.80
C LEU A 401 -14.88 24.02 1.98
N ARG A 402 -14.84 22.96 2.78
CA ARG A 402 -15.71 22.80 3.95
C ARG A 402 -15.01 23.10 5.29
N GLY A 403 -13.76 23.62 5.27
CA GLY A 403 -13.03 24.02 6.47
C GLY A 403 -12.78 22.88 7.47
N GLN A 404 -12.59 21.62 7.00
CA GLN A 404 -12.56 20.46 7.86
C GLN A 404 -11.17 20.15 8.46
N VAL A 405 -10.09 20.75 7.95
CA VAL A 405 -8.72 20.49 8.40
C VAL A 405 -8.51 21.00 9.84
N GLY A 406 -7.89 20.16 10.66
CA GLY A 406 -7.58 20.48 12.07
C GLY A 406 -8.77 20.39 13.01
N LEU A 407 -9.87 19.79 12.59
CA LEU A 407 -11.09 19.64 13.38
C LEU A 407 -11.40 18.17 13.69
N GLN A 408 -11.87 17.93 14.90
CA GLN A 408 -12.41 16.63 15.29
C GLN A 408 -13.66 16.31 14.46
N GLY A 409 -13.76 15.09 13.93
CA GLY A 409 -14.81 14.67 13.01
C GLY A 409 -14.67 15.21 11.59
N GLY A 410 -13.63 16.00 11.33
CA GLY A 410 -13.22 16.50 10.02
C GLY A 410 -12.06 15.72 9.45
N GLY A 411 -11.12 16.41 8.81
CA GLY A 411 -9.87 15.84 8.32
C GLY A 411 -9.32 16.54 7.09
N THR A 412 -8.19 16.04 6.61
CA THR A 412 -7.45 16.61 5.47
C THR A 412 -7.92 16.09 4.10
N GLY A 413 -8.70 15.02 4.07
CA GLY A 413 -9.01 14.31 2.83
C GLY A 413 -7.92 13.33 2.36
N ALA A 414 -6.81 13.21 3.09
CA ALA A 414 -5.80 12.19 2.85
C ALA A 414 -6.24 10.79 3.36
N ARG A 415 -5.32 9.81 3.35
CA ARG A 415 -5.57 8.52 3.98
C ARG A 415 -5.55 8.69 5.51
N GLU A 416 -6.40 7.92 6.19
CA GLU A 416 -6.47 7.90 7.65
C GLU A 416 -5.10 7.81 8.34
N GLY A 417 -4.89 8.70 9.30
CA GLY A 417 -3.72 8.74 10.17
C GLY A 417 -3.89 7.94 11.45
N ASN A 418 -2.95 8.11 12.35
CA ASN A 418 -2.99 7.52 13.68
C ASN A 418 -2.04 8.26 14.62
N HIS A 419 -2.23 8.09 15.91
CA HIS A 419 -1.19 8.49 16.87
C HIS A 419 0.10 7.72 16.59
N SER A 420 1.23 8.40 16.64
CA SER A 420 2.53 7.78 16.55
C SER A 420 3.05 7.40 17.94
N TYR A 421 3.85 6.34 18.00
CA TYR A 421 4.67 6.03 19.16
C TYR A 421 6.11 5.87 18.66
N PRO A 422 6.97 6.88 18.91
CA PRO A 422 8.33 6.89 18.40
C PRO A 422 9.13 5.65 18.83
N PHE A 423 9.73 4.96 17.90
CA PHE A 423 10.62 3.84 18.13
C PHE A 423 11.97 4.09 17.47
N GLN A 424 13.08 3.86 18.19
CA GLN A 424 14.42 4.03 17.64
C GLN A 424 14.67 3.06 16.51
N ARG A 425 14.91 3.58 15.32
CA ARG A 425 15.30 2.78 14.15
C ARG A 425 16.79 2.45 14.18
N PHE A 426 17.21 1.52 13.35
CA PHE A 426 18.61 1.23 13.16
C PHE A 426 19.37 2.50 12.73
N PRO A 427 20.56 2.81 13.29
CA PRO A 427 21.29 4.03 12.97
C PRO A 427 21.64 4.11 11.49
N LYS A 428 21.32 5.25 10.88
CA LYS A 428 21.64 5.54 9.49
C LYS A 428 23.10 5.95 9.33
N VAL A 429 23.71 5.52 8.23
CA VAL A 429 24.93 6.11 7.71
C VAL A 429 24.54 6.97 6.52
N PRO A 430 24.95 8.26 6.45
CA PRO A 430 24.65 9.10 5.31
C PRO A 430 25.11 8.50 3.98
N ASN A 431 24.29 8.59 2.94
CA ASN A 431 24.68 8.20 1.61
C ASN A 431 25.53 9.32 0.97
N PRO A 432 26.81 9.08 0.59
CA PRO A 432 27.62 10.10 -0.05
C PRO A 432 27.18 10.45 -1.49
N ILE A 433 26.37 9.58 -2.13
CA ILE A 433 25.85 9.81 -3.47
C ILE A 433 24.60 10.67 -3.36
N SER A 434 24.63 11.86 -3.98
CA SER A 434 23.51 12.79 -4.00
C SER A 434 22.44 12.44 -5.04
N ALA A 435 22.83 11.73 -6.11
CA ALA A 435 21.92 11.34 -7.19
C ALA A 435 20.80 10.42 -6.69
N SER A 436 19.57 10.75 -7.08
CA SER A 436 18.38 9.95 -6.76
C SER A 436 17.42 9.93 -7.94
N ILE A 437 16.89 8.75 -8.25
CA ILE A 437 15.92 8.55 -9.33
C ILE A 437 14.51 8.37 -8.79
N PRO A 438 13.46 8.72 -9.55
CA PRO A 438 12.12 8.21 -9.24
C PRO A 438 12.15 6.69 -9.20
N MET A 439 11.62 6.11 -8.13
CA MET A 439 11.71 4.67 -7.90
C MET A 439 11.12 3.86 -9.07
N PHE A 440 10.10 4.37 -9.75
CA PHE A 440 9.46 3.67 -10.87
C PHE A 440 10.34 3.60 -12.13
N LEU A 441 11.35 4.48 -12.27
CA LEU A 441 12.23 4.54 -13.45
C LEU A 441 13.53 3.71 -13.35
N TRP A 442 13.61 2.77 -12.39
CA TRP A 442 14.82 1.99 -12.20
C TRP A 442 15.19 1.11 -13.42
N THR A 443 14.21 0.64 -14.18
CA THR A 443 14.50 -0.11 -15.42
C THR A 443 15.09 0.79 -16.50
N ASP A 444 14.60 2.02 -16.62
CA ASP A 444 15.14 3.03 -17.53
C ASP A 444 16.59 3.35 -17.16
N ALA A 445 16.90 3.47 -15.88
CA ALA A 445 18.25 3.72 -15.39
C ALA A 445 19.24 2.56 -15.67
N ILE A 446 18.78 1.35 -16.03
CA ILE A 446 19.66 0.26 -16.48
C ILE A 446 20.19 0.50 -17.89
N PHE A 447 19.36 0.94 -18.83
CA PHE A 447 19.76 1.01 -20.24
C PHE A 447 19.97 2.43 -20.78
N ARG A 448 19.29 3.44 -20.23
CA ARG A 448 19.42 4.86 -20.63
C ARG A 448 19.76 5.80 -19.47
N GLY A 449 20.30 5.29 -18.36
CA GLY A 449 20.60 6.11 -17.19
C GLY A 449 21.40 7.36 -17.50
N THR A 450 22.45 7.24 -18.31
CA THR A 450 23.26 8.39 -18.74
C THR A 450 22.54 9.39 -19.64
N GLU A 451 21.29 9.16 -20.02
CA GLU A 451 20.44 10.10 -20.77
C GLU A 451 19.44 10.81 -19.85
N MET A 452 19.17 10.22 -18.65
CA MET A 452 18.16 10.71 -17.71
C MET A 452 18.57 12.02 -17.04
N THR A 453 17.64 12.99 -17.02
CA THR A 453 17.86 14.34 -16.48
C THR A 453 16.82 14.71 -15.42
N ASP A 454 17.10 15.80 -14.72
CA ASP A 454 16.16 16.40 -13.77
C ASP A 454 14.90 16.96 -14.45
N LEU A 455 15.02 17.49 -15.66
CA LEU A 455 13.93 18.13 -16.42
C LEU A 455 13.01 17.13 -17.14
N THR A 456 13.53 15.98 -17.56
CA THR A 456 12.75 14.96 -18.30
C THR A 456 12.26 13.83 -17.37
N ASP A 457 13.15 13.37 -16.49
CA ASP A 457 12.96 12.15 -15.70
C ASP A 457 12.80 12.41 -14.20
N GLY A 458 12.90 13.67 -13.77
CA GLY A 458 12.79 14.05 -12.37
C GLY A 458 13.97 13.59 -11.51
N ILE A 459 15.16 13.48 -12.08
CA ILE A 459 16.39 13.17 -11.31
C ILE A 459 16.60 14.24 -10.24
N LYS A 460 16.95 13.82 -9.01
CA LYS A 460 17.26 14.73 -7.91
C LYS A 460 18.72 14.64 -7.51
N GLY A 461 19.26 15.74 -6.99
CA GLY A 461 20.61 15.85 -6.47
C GLY A 461 21.71 16.06 -7.51
N VAL A 462 21.43 15.80 -8.78
CA VAL A 462 22.28 16.07 -9.95
C VAL A 462 21.38 16.43 -11.12
N GLN A 463 21.92 17.18 -12.12
CA GLN A 463 21.17 17.50 -13.34
C GLN A 463 21.01 16.30 -14.27
N LYS A 464 21.97 15.36 -14.25
CA LYS A 464 22.00 14.20 -15.13
C LYS A 464 22.76 13.06 -14.44
N LEU A 465 22.29 11.81 -14.62
CA LEU A 465 23.02 10.65 -14.12
C LEU A 465 24.32 10.44 -14.87
N GLN A 466 25.35 9.99 -14.14
CA GLN A 466 26.66 9.77 -14.73
C GLN A 466 26.81 8.34 -15.27
N ASN A 467 26.08 7.38 -14.69
CA ASN A 467 26.18 5.96 -15.00
C ASN A 467 24.82 5.30 -15.18
N ASN A 468 24.81 4.19 -15.91
CA ASN A 468 23.70 3.25 -15.90
C ASN A 468 23.84 2.32 -14.67
N ILE A 469 22.73 1.77 -14.20
CA ILE A 469 22.73 0.76 -13.15
C ILE A 469 23.44 -0.51 -13.65
N LYS A 470 24.50 -0.94 -12.97
CA LYS A 470 25.29 -2.13 -13.27
C LYS A 470 25.14 -3.23 -12.23
N PHE A 471 24.79 -2.87 -11.00
CA PHE A 471 24.59 -3.80 -9.90
C PHE A 471 23.27 -3.50 -9.19
N ILE A 472 22.48 -4.55 -8.94
CA ILE A 472 21.21 -4.43 -8.21
C ILE A 472 21.21 -5.31 -6.97
N TRP A 473 20.96 -4.71 -5.82
CA TRP A 473 20.48 -5.39 -4.63
C TRP A 473 18.95 -5.46 -4.63
N ASN A 474 18.39 -6.66 -4.50
CA ASN A 474 16.94 -6.83 -4.28
C ASN A 474 16.72 -7.61 -2.98
N TYR A 475 16.37 -6.90 -1.92
CA TYR A 475 16.16 -7.47 -0.60
C TYR A 475 14.68 -7.45 -0.21
N ALA A 476 14.18 -8.59 0.28
CA ALA A 476 12.86 -8.77 0.89
C ALA A 476 11.69 -8.34 -0.01
N GLY A 477 11.75 -8.62 -1.31
CA GLY A 477 10.67 -8.25 -2.21
C GLY A 477 10.70 -8.94 -3.57
N ASN A 478 9.52 -9.28 -4.09
CA ASN A 478 9.31 -9.81 -5.43
C ASN A 478 9.22 -8.66 -6.46
N CYS A 479 10.25 -7.79 -6.50
CA CYS A 479 10.20 -6.48 -7.14
C CYS A 479 10.72 -6.46 -8.57
N LEU A 480 11.73 -7.27 -8.89
CA LEU A 480 12.40 -7.22 -10.18
C LEU A 480 11.46 -7.46 -11.37
N ILE A 481 10.59 -8.46 -11.27
CA ILE A 481 9.71 -8.82 -12.39
C ILE A 481 8.22 -8.70 -12.03
N ASN A 482 7.85 -8.94 -10.78
CA ASN A 482 6.44 -9.09 -10.44
C ASN A 482 5.76 -7.77 -10.04
N GLN A 483 6.51 -6.84 -9.44
CA GLN A 483 5.97 -5.54 -8.99
C GLN A 483 6.00 -4.49 -10.08
N HIS A 484 7.00 -4.52 -10.96
CA HIS A 484 7.15 -3.53 -12.01
C HIS A 484 6.17 -3.77 -13.16
N SER A 485 5.74 -2.68 -13.79
CA SER A 485 4.82 -2.70 -14.93
C SER A 485 5.49 -3.22 -16.19
N ASP A 486 4.71 -3.54 -17.23
CA ASP A 486 5.16 -4.11 -18.49
C ASP A 486 6.22 -5.20 -18.29
N ILE A 487 5.75 -6.32 -17.75
CA ILE A 487 6.64 -7.43 -17.39
C ILE A 487 7.45 -7.92 -18.59
N ASN A 488 6.90 -7.87 -19.81
CA ASN A 488 7.60 -8.33 -21.02
C ASN A 488 8.82 -7.46 -21.31
N ARG A 489 8.66 -6.13 -21.29
CA ARG A 489 9.79 -5.18 -21.43
C ARG A 489 10.79 -5.33 -20.28
N THR A 490 10.30 -5.47 -19.06
CA THR A 490 11.17 -5.69 -17.88
C THR A 490 11.96 -6.99 -18.00
N HIS A 491 11.34 -8.06 -18.52
CA HIS A 491 12.01 -9.33 -18.80
C HIS A 491 13.18 -9.13 -19.78
N ASP A 492 12.94 -8.45 -20.90
CA ASP A 492 13.96 -8.20 -21.92
C ASP A 492 15.13 -7.39 -21.37
N ILE A 493 14.85 -6.33 -20.59
CA ILE A 493 15.89 -5.50 -19.95
C ILE A 493 16.74 -6.34 -18.98
N LEU A 494 16.11 -7.15 -18.13
CA LEU A 494 16.83 -7.96 -17.15
C LEU A 494 17.62 -9.13 -17.76
N GLN A 495 17.26 -9.56 -18.96
CA GLN A 495 18.02 -10.58 -19.71
C GLN A 495 19.35 -10.05 -20.28
N ASP A 496 19.50 -8.74 -20.45
CA ASP A 496 20.75 -8.14 -20.93
C ASP A 496 21.77 -8.04 -19.78
N GLU A 497 22.62 -9.07 -19.70
CA GLU A 497 23.69 -9.16 -18.70
C GLU A 497 24.81 -8.12 -18.92
N LYS A 498 24.87 -7.43 -20.07
CA LYS A 498 25.80 -6.33 -20.30
C LYS A 498 25.22 -5.01 -19.81
N ALA A 499 23.90 -4.83 -19.91
CA ALA A 499 23.25 -3.65 -19.38
C ALA A 499 23.33 -3.63 -17.85
N CYS A 500 22.90 -4.71 -17.17
CA CYS A 500 23.06 -4.89 -15.73
C CYS A 500 23.91 -6.15 -15.45
N GLU A 501 25.12 -5.96 -14.93
CA GLU A 501 26.12 -7.01 -14.84
C GLU A 501 25.91 -7.97 -13.67
N MET A 502 25.25 -7.53 -12.59
CA MET A 502 25.04 -8.33 -11.39
C MET A 502 23.72 -8.01 -10.71
N ILE A 503 22.95 -9.05 -10.42
CA ILE A 503 21.71 -8.95 -9.62
C ILE A 503 21.82 -9.93 -8.44
N VAL A 504 21.79 -9.40 -7.22
CA VAL A 504 21.76 -10.18 -5.99
C VAL A 504 20.39 -10.10 -5.35
N VAL A 505 19.75 -11.25 -5.14
CA VAL A 505 18.47 -11.33 -4.45
C VAL A 505 18.66 -11.96 -3.07
N ILE A 506 18.18 -11.28 -2.04
CA ILE A 506 18.10 -11.78 -0.66
C ILE A 506 16.63 -11.98 -0.33
N ASP A 507 16.20 -13.21 -0.22
CA ASP A 507 14.79 -13.55 0.06
C ASP A 507 14.72 -14.89 0.81
N ASN A 508 13.56 -15.21 1.34
CA ASN A 508 13.32 -16.50 1.99
C ASN A 508 12.53 -17.50 1.12
N HIS A 509 12.10 -17.11 -0.08
CA HIS A 509 11.40 -17.96 -1.04
C HIS A 509 11.91 -17.76 -2.47
N MET A 510 11.79 -18.81 -3.31
CA MET A 510 12.08 -18.73 -4.73
C MET A 510 10.92 -18.02 -5.45
N THR A 511 10.90 -16.68 -5.36
CA THR A 511 9.92 -15.81 -5.99
C THR A 511 10.13 -15.73 -7.51
N SER A 512 9.18 -15.14 -8.24
CA SER A 512 9.37 -14.85 -9.67
C SER A 512 10.61 -13.97 -9.89
N SER A 513 10.86 -12.99 -9.02
CA SER A 513 12.04 -12.12 -9.08
C SER A 513 13.35 -12.85 -8.74
N ALA A 514 13.34 -13.78 -7.79
CA ALA A 514 14.51 -14.56 -7.44
C ALA A 514 15.08 -15.37 -8.63
N LYS A 515 14.24 -15.73 -9.60
CA LYS A 515 14.66 -16.43 -10.83
C LYS A 515 15.52 -15.55 -11.75
N TYR A 516 15.50 -14.23 -11.58
CA TYR A 516 16.30 -13.27 -12.37
C TYR A 516 17.64 -12.92 -11.72
N ALA A 517 17.92 -13.43 -10.53
CA ALA A 517 19.17 -13.19 -9.83
C ALA A 517 20.35 -13.94 -10.44
N ASP A 518 21.54 -13.38 -10.33
CA ASP A 518 22.81 -14.07 -10.55
C ASP A 518 23.23 -14.85 -9.30
N ILE A 519 23.00 -14.25 -8.11
CA ILE A 519 23.17 -14.89 -6.81
C ILE A 519 21.89 -14.73 -5.99
N VAL A 520 21.41 -15.83 -5.40
CA VAL A 520 20.29 -15.85 -4.46
C VAL A 520 20.80 -16.25 -3.09
N LEU A 521 20.51 -15.41 -2.09
CA LEU A 521 20.89 -15.63 -0.70
C LEU A 521 19.66 -15.94 0.16
N PRO A 522 19.65 -17.07 0.91
CA PRO A 522 18.52 -17.47 1.74
C PRO A 522 18.48 -16.71 3.06
N ASP A 523 17.53 -15.77 3.20
CA ASP A 523 17.25 -15.06 4.46
C ASP A 523 16.37 -15.88 5.40
N CYS A 524 16.50 -15.61 6.69
CA CYS A 524 15.61 -16.10 7.73
C CYS A 524 14.22 -15.47 7.62
N THR A 525 13.19 -16.25 7.92
CA THR A 525 11.83 -15.68 8.15
C THR A 525 11.76 -14.98 9.51
N THR A 526 10.72 -14.20 9.76
CA THR A 526 10.46 -13.56 11.06
C THR A 526 10.40 -14.56 12.23
N SER A 527 10.07 -15.83 11.96
CA SER A 527 10.03 -16.88 13.01
C SER A 527 11.42 -17.45 13.35
N GLU A 528 12.42 -17.18 12.53
CA GLU A 528 13.78 -17.75 12.63
C GLU A 528 14.82 -16.76 13.15
N GLN A 529 14.42 -15.53 13.47
CA GLN A 529 15.27 -14.48 14.02
C GLN A 529 14.46 -13.58 14.96
N SER A 530 15.15 -12.81 15.83
CA SER A 530 14.52 -11.81 16.69
C SER A 530 14.59 -10.44 16.06
N ASP A 531 13.51 -9.66 16.22
CA ASP A 531 13.45 -8.26 15.79
C ASP A 531 12.33 -7.51 16.53
N PHE A 532 12.37 -6.19 16.56
CA PHE A 532 11.19 -5.39 16.87
C PHE A 532 10.37 -5.16 15.61
N CYS A 533 9.06 -5.35 15.70
CA CYS A 533 8.10 -4.92 14.69
C CYS A 533 7.41 -3.65 15.20
N MET A 534 7.69 -2.54 14.55
CA MET A 534 7.28 -1.20 14.92
C MET A 534 6.21 -0.63 13.98
N ASP A 535 5.73 0.57 14.25
CA ASP A 535 4.76 1.31 13.44
C ASP A 535 3.40 0.58 13.33
N GLY A 536 3.03 -0.22 14.33
CA GLY A 536 1.69 -0.78 14.45
C GLY A 536 0.74 0.26 15.05
N ALA A 537 -0.48 0.35 14.51
CA ALA A 537 -1.54 1.17 15.08
C ALA A 537 -2.91 0.54 14.88
N ALA A 538 -3.73 0.65 15.90
CA ALA A 538 -5.14 0.30 15.89
C ALA A 538 -5.92 1.54 16.32
N ALA A 539 -6.21 2.43 15.37
CA ALA A 539 -6.76 3.76 15.58
C ALA A 539 -5.96 4.56 16.64
N SER A 540 -6.57 4.92 17.77
CA SER A 540 -5.91 5.67 18.85
C SER A 540 -4.95 4.84 19.72
N MET A 541 -4.64 3.60 19.33
CA MET A 541 -3.77 2.69 20.08
C MET A 541 -2.56 2.26 19.22
N PRO A 542 -1.48 3.06 19.15
CA PRO A 542 -0.22 2.60 18.57
C PRO A 542 0.41 1.50 19.43
N TYR A 543 1.14 0.60 18.76
CA TYR A 543 1.81 -0.51 19.42
C TYR A 543 3.07 -0.94 18.67
N PHE A 544 3.94 -1.64 19.37
CA PHE A 544 5.06 -2.37 18.78
C PHE A 544 5.19 -3.76 19.40
N ILE A 545 5.88 -4.65 18.68
CA ILE A 545 5.97 -6.06 19.02
C ILE A 545 7.43 -6.47 19.11
N PHE A 546 7.80 -7.21 20.14
CA PHE A 546 9.04 -7.97 20.16
C PHE A 546 8.79 -9.34 19.53
N ALA A 547 9.23 -9.50 18.28
CA ALA A 547 9.20 -10.78 17.59
C ALA A 547 10.43 -11.60 18.01
N SER A 548 10.23 -12.56 18.88
CA SER A 548 11.30 -13.45 19.34
C SER A 548 11.54 -14.58 18.33
N GLN A 549 12.76 -15.03 18.22
CA GLN A 549 13.09 -16.24 17.47
C GLN A 549 12.33 -17.45 18.04
N ALA A 550 11.40 -17.99 17.25
CA ALA A 550 10.56 -19.11 17.62
C ALA A 550 11.23 -20.46 17.35
N ILE A 551 11.95 -20.57 16.24
CA ILE A 551 12.68 -21.78 15.81
C ILE A 551 14.07 -21.40 15.35
N GLN A 552 14.97 -22.40 15.35
CA GLN A 552 16.30 -22.21 14.75
C GLN A 552 16.20 -21.96 13.25
N PRO A 553 17.10 -21.19 12.64
CA PRO A 553 17.18 -21.04 11.20
C PRO A 553 17.13 -22.39 10.51
N ARG A 554 16.23 -22.52 9.53
CA ARG A 554 16.10 -23.75 8.76
C ARG A 554 17.14 -23.79 7.66
N PHE A 555 17.64 -24.99 7.40
CA PHE A 555 18.66 -25.21 6.37
C PHE A 555 19.93 -24.37 6.63
N GLU A 556 20.45 -23.71 5.60
CA GLU A 556 21.60 -22.80 5.69
C GLU A 556 21.18 -21.32 5.68
N CYS A 557 19.91 -21.01 5.98
CA CYS A 557 19.46 -19.63 6.05
C CYS A 557 20.20 -18.84 7.14
N LYS A 558 20.49 -17.57 6.87
CA LYS A 558 21.10 -16.66 7.82
C LYS A 558 20.22 -15.43 8.03
N PRO A 559 20.23 -14.84 9.24
CA PRO A 559 19.67 -13.50 9.43
C PRO A 559 20.33 -12.48 8.50
N ILE A 560 19.55 -11.49 8.06
CA ILE A 560 20.10 -10.42 7.19
C ILE A 560 21.31 -9.71 7.81
N TYR A 561 21.37 -9.61 9.13
CA TYR A 561 22.52 -9.04 9.83
C TYR A 561 23.81 -9.84 9.56
N ASP A 562 23.74 -11.16 9.63
CA ASP A 562 24.89 -12.04 9.37
C ASP A 562 25.26 -12.05 7.88
N ILE A 563 24.24 -11.99 6.99
CA ILE A 563 24.47 -11.90 5.54
C ILE A 563 25.24 -10.63 5.21
N MET A 564 24.79 -9.48 5.70
CA MET A 564 25.43 -8.21 5.42
C MET A 564 26.78 -8.06 6.11
N SER A 565 26.96 -8.64 7.31
CA SER A 565 28.26 -8.74 7.97
C SER A 565 29.28 -9.54 7.14
N GLY A 566 28.83 -10.63 6.51
CA GLY A 566 29.64 -11.41 5.60
C GLY A 566 30.13 -10.62 4.38
N VAL A 567 29.24 -9.82 3.77
CA VAL A 567 29.59 -8.93 2.66
C VAL A 567 30.49 -7.78 3.15
N ALA A 568 30.14 -7.13 4.28
CA ALA A 568 30.93 -6.05 4.88
C ALA A 568 32.37 -6.47 5.16
N LYS A 569 32.57 -7.71 5.61
CA LYS A 569 33.91 -8.29 5.80
C LYS A 569 34.72 -8.33 4.50
N ARG A 570 34.09 -8.76 3.38
CA ARG A 570 34.77 -8.79 2.06
C ARG A 570 35.04 -7.40 1.52
N MET A 571 34.19 -6.44 1.86
CA MET A 571 34.37 -5.03 1.49
C MET A 571 35.35 -4.28 2.39
N GLY A 572 35.72 -4.84 3.54
CA GLY A 572 36.69 -4.25 4.49
C GLY A 572 36.09 -3.21 5.43
N VAL A 573 34.76 -3.25 5.66
CA VAL A 573 34.00 -2.29 6.49
C VAL A 573 33.23 -2.99 7.63
N LEU A 574 33.67 -4.18 8.06
CA LEU A 574 32.96 -4.98 9.05
C LEU A 574 32.87 -4.28 10.41
N ASP A 575 33.94 -3.69 10.87
CA ASP A 575 34.03 -3.09 12.20
C ASP A 575 33.12 -1.84 12.27
N GLU A 576 33.12 -1.02 11.23
CA GLU A 576 32.23 0.15 11.10
C GLU A 576 30.76 -0.28 10.92
N PHE A 577 30.53 -1.37 10.21
CA PHE A 577 29.18 -1.90 9.99
C PHE A 577 28.56 -2.40 11.28
N THR A 578 29.31 -3.19 12.07
CA THR A 578 28.80 -3.82 13.31
C THR A 578 28.95 -2.92 14.53
N GLU A 579 29.91 -1.99 14.54
CA GLU A 579 30.36 -1.25 15.73
C GLU A 579 30.67 -2.20 16.92
N GLY A 580 31.13 -3.39 16.59
CA GLY A 580 31.42 -4.45 17.56
C GLY A 580 30.20 -5.09 18.22
N ARG A 581 28.98 -4.84 17.74
CA ARG A 581 27.73 -5.36 18.31
C ARG A 581 27.20 -6.55 17.53
N THR A 582 26.58 -7.46 18.23
CA THR A 582 25.73 -8.52 17.69
C THR A 582 24.33 -7.97 17.37
N GLN A 583 23.51 -8.73 16.64
CA GLN A 583 22.10 -8.36 16.40
C GLN A 583 21.33 -8.15 17.70
N GLU A 584 21.52 -9.01 18.70
CA GLU A 584 20.85 -8.88 20.01
C GLU A 584 21.26 -7.60 20.74
N GLU A 585 22.54 -7.25 20.75
CA GLU A 585 23.04 -6.01 21.36
C GLU A 585 22.51 -4.76 20.64
N TRP A 586 22.31 -4.83 19.33
CA TRP A 586 21.62 -3.77 18.59
C TRP A 586 20.15 -3.62 19.00
N LEU A 587 19.41 -4.72 19.16
CA LEU A 587 18.03 -4.68 19.64
C LEU A 587 17.93 -4.09 21.05
N GLN A 588 18.83 -4.46 21.95
CA GLN A 588 18.91 -3.90 23.31
C GLN A 588 19.20 -2.38 23.26
N TRP A 589 20.16 -1.98 22.43
CA TRP A 589 20.51 -0.56 22.28
C TRP A 589 19.33 0.26 21.73
N MET A 590 18.67 -0.20 20.66
CA MET A 590 17.51 0.50 20.08
C MET A 590 16.37 0.62 21.08
N TYR A 591 16.09 -0.44 21.83
CA TYR A 591 15.05 -0.39 22.85
C TYR A 591 15.42 0.58 23.98
N ALA A 592 16.64 0.59 24.44
CA ALA A 592 17.11 1.56 25.44
C ALA A 592 16.97 3.01 24.98
N GLN A 593 17.28 3.30 23.69
CA GLN A 593 17.03 4.64 23.12
C GLN A 593 15.52 4.94 23.02
N THR A 594 14.69 3.97 22.68
CA THR A 594 13.22 4.10 22.65
C THR A 594 12.66 4.45 24.03
N VAL A 595 13.11 3.78 25.09
CA VAL A 595 12.74 4.08 26.48
C VAL A 595 13.13 5.51 26.85
N LYS A 596 14.35 5.90 26.52
CA LYS A 596 14.87 7.25 26.82
C LYS A 596 14.10 8.35 26.09
N GLN A 597 13.80 8.17 24.80
CA GLN A 597 13.14 9.23 24.02
C GLN A 597 11.66 9.41 24.36
N ASN A 598 10.95 8.34 24.73
CA ASN A 598 9.53 8.42 25.07
C ASN A 598 9.28 8.85 26.51
N ASN A 599 10.24 8.64 27.43
CA ASN A 599 10.05 8.90 28.86
C ASN A 599 8.73 8.37 29.41
N ASP A 600 8.28 7.19 28.92
CA ASP A 600 7.02 6.57 29.30
C ASP A 600 7.27 5.59 30.47
N PRO A 601 6.73 5.87 31.68
CA PRO A 601 6.98 5.04 32.86
C PRO A 601 6.34 3.64 32.75
N ASN A 602 5.45 3.43 31.79
CA ASN A 602 4.79 2.15 31.57
C ASN A 602 5.58 1.22 30.62
N LEU A 603 6.66 1.71 29.98
CA LEU A 603 7.52 0.86 29.18
C LEU A 603 8.20 -0.18 30.06
N PRO A 604 8.07 -1.49 29.75
CA PRO A 604 8.71 -2.54 30.53
C PRO A 604 10.23 -2.54 30.34
N SER A 605 10.96 -3.28 31.16
CA SER A 605 12.35 -3.61 30.87
C SER A 605 12.48 -4.43 29.58
N TYR A 606 13.68 -4.46 28.99
CA TYR A 606 13.91 -5.25 27.77
C TYR A 606 13.50 -6.73 27.94
N ASP A 607 13.86 -7.35 29.05
CA ASP A 607 13.55 -8.75 29.34
C ASP A 607 12.05 -8.99 29.55
N GLU A 608 11.36 -8.04 30.15
CA GLU A 608 9.90 -8.09 30.29
C GLU A 608 9.21 -7.89 28.96
N MET A 609 9.70 -6.97 28.09
CA MET A 609 9.19 -6.76 26.75
C MET A 609 9.31 -8.03 25.91
N ARG A 610 10.43 -8.75 26.00
CA ARG A 610 10.59 -10.05 25.33
C ARG A 610 9.55 -11.10 25.79
N LYS A 611 9.19 -11.08 27.07
CA LYS A 611 8.21 -12.03 27.64
C LYS A 611 6.78 -11.66 27.25
N GLN A 612 6.41 -10.38 27.37
CA GLN A 612 5.05 -9.92 27.06
C GLN A 612 4.77 -9.78 25.57
N GLY A 613 5.80 -9.60 24.74
CA GLY A 613 5.77 -9.62 23.27
C GLY A 613 5.13 -8.42 22.60
N ILE A 614 4.21 -7.70 23.21
CA ILE A 614 3.56 -6.52 22.66
C ILE A 614 3.44 -5.42 23.70
N TYR A 615 3.74 -4.19 23.31
CA TYR A 615 3.42 -2.99 24.06
C TYR A 615 2.40 -2.15 23.30
N LYS A 616 1.35 -1.71 23.99
CA LYS A 616 0.26 -0.90 23.45
C LYS A 616 0.15 0.39 24.24
N LYS A 617 0.09 1.52 23.54
CA LYS A 617 -0.14 2.84 24.13
C LYS A 617 -1.54 3.31 23.80
N GLN A 618 -2.38 3.47 24.79
CA GLN A 618 -3.72 4.02 24.59
C GLN A 618 -3.67 5.55 24.68
N PHE A 619 -4.35 6.21 23.75
CA PHE A 619 -4.66 7.63 23.77
C PHE A 619 -6.15 7.83 24.03
N ASP A 620 -6.50 8.91 24.72
CA ASP A 620 -7.87 9.14 25.21
C ASP A 620 -8.81 9.68 24.12
N ARG A 621 -8.27 10.09 22.97
CA ARG A 621 -9.04 10.64 21.86
C ARG A 621 -8.44 10.26 20.50
N PRO A 622 -9.23 10.34 19.43
CA PRO A 622 -8.72 10.21 18.07
C PRO A 622 -7.60 11.21 17.76
N HIS A 623 -6.66 10.79 16.90
CA HIS A 623 -5.69 11.71 16.32
C HIS A 623 -6.38 12.69 15.38
N VAL A 624 -6.06 13.98 15.50
CA VAL A 624 -6.53 15.06 14.64
C VAL A 624 -5.33 15.69 13.94
N ALA A 625 -5.30 15.55 12.61
CA ALA A 625 -4.20 16.08 11.80
C ALA A 625 -4.27 17.61 11.74
N PHE A 626 -3.12 18.27 11.88
CA PHE A 626 -2.98 19.74 11.84
C PHE A 626 -3.82 20.54 12.85
N GLU A 627 -4.13 19.96 14.00
CA GLU A 627 -4.90 20.64 15.06
C GLU A 627 -4.21 21.92 15.56
N ASP A 628 -2.87 21.87 15.73
CA ASP A 628 -2.10 23.04 16.21
C ASP A 628 -2.06 24.16 15.15
N PHE A 629 -1.87 23.84 13.88
CA PHE A 629 -1.99 24.78 12.77
C PHE A 629 -3.39 25.42 12.73
N ARG A 630 -4.46 24.63 12.87
CA ARG A 630 -5.84 25.16 12.91
C ARG A 630 -6.08 26.12 14.07
N ARG A 631 -5.53 25.81 15.24
CA ARG A 631 -5.70 26.62 16.42
C ARG A 631 -4.96 27.96 16.29
N ASP A 632 -3.71 27.92 15.84
CA ASP A 632 -2.85 29.10 15.71
C ASP A 632 -1.87 28.92 14.56
N PRO A 633 -2.24 29.34 13.32
CA PRO A 633 -1.38 29.16 12.15
C PRO A 633 -0.14 30.05 12.16
N GLU A 634 -0.14 31.15 12.93
CA GLU A 634 1.03 32.04 13.05
C GLU A 634 2.10 31.41 13.97
N ALA A 635 1.67 30.77 15.05
CA ALA A 635 2.58 30.04 15.94
C ALA A 635 3.01 28.66 15.41
N ASN A 636 2.20 28.06 14.55
CA ASN A 636 2.42 26.74 13.99
C ASN A 636 2.27 26.74 12.45
N PRO A 637 3.06 27.54 11.71
CA PRO A 637 2.94 27.61 10.26
C PRO A 637 3.26 26.26 9.62
N LEU A 638 2.66 26.00 8.45
CA LEU A 638 3.05 24.84 7.65
C LEU A 638 4.45 25.03 7.04
N PRO A 639 5.18 23.96 6.74
CA PRO A 639 6.49 24.07 6.08
C PRO A 639 6.39 24.41 4.57
N SER A 640 5.22 24.74 4.07
CA SER A 640 5.01 25.26 2.70
C SER A 640 5.65 26.66 2.54
N PRO A 641 5.98 27.12 1.32
CA PRO A 641 6.55 28.46 1.09
C PRO A 641 5.74 29.61 1.69
N SER A 642 4.42 29.52 1.68
CA SER A 642 3.51 30.54 2.25
C SER A 642 3.25 30.40 3.74
N GLY A 643 3.66 29.31 4.37
CA GLY A 643 3.26 28.94 5.72
C GLY A 643 1.80 28.49 5.85
N LYS A 644 1.07 28.40 4.72
CA LYS A 644 -0.35 28.04 4.60
C LYS A 644 -0.54 26.85 3.66
N ILE A 645 -1.79 26.45 3.46
CA ILE A 645 -2.15 25.41 2.48
C ILE A 645 -2.17 26.04 1.09
N GLU A 646 -1.37 25.51 0.15
CA GLU A 646 -1.19 26.07 -1.19
C GLU A 646 -2.14 25.43 -2.20
N ILE A 647 -3.36 25.96 -2.34
CA ILE A 647 -4.31 25.55 -3.36
C ILE A 647 -3.74 25.87 -4.75
N TYR A 648 -3.16 27.08 -4.93
CA TYR A 648 -2.31 27.42 -6.05
C TYR A 648 -0.85 27.29 -5.62
N SER A 649 -0.08 26.46 -6.30
CA SER A 649 1.34 26.28 -6.02
C SER A 649 2.19 26.99 -7.07
N GLU A 650 2.91 28.05 -6.67
CA GLU A 650 3.88 28.75 -7.53
C GLU A 650 5.02 27.81 -7.97
N THR A 651 5.39 26.86 -7.11
CA THR A 651 6.41 25.85 -7.41
C THR A 651 5.97 24.93 -8.55
N LEU A 652 4.71 24.48 -8.54
CA LEU A 652 4.17 23.65 -9.63
C LEU A 652 4.04 24.44 -10.94
N ALA A 653 3.65 25.72 -10.87
CA ALA A 653 3.61 26.58 -12.03
C ALA A 653 4.99 26.67 -12.70
N LYS A 654 6.04 26.89 -11.89
CA LYS A 654 7.42 26.93 -12.36
C LYS A 654 7.89 25.58 -12.94
N ILE A 655 7.60 24.47 -12.29
CA ILE A 655 7.92 23.12 -12.79
C ILE A 655 7.27 22.88 -14.15
N ASN A 656 6.02 23.26 -14.33
CA ASN A 656 5.32 23.12 -15.61
C ASN A 656 5.95 23.95 -16.75
N GLU A 657 6.59 25.08 -16.43
CA GLU A 657 7.33 25.90 -17.39
C GLU A 657 8.72 25.34 -17.72
N GLU A 658 9.38 24.70 -16.74
CA GLU A 658 10.78 24.28 -16.85
C GLU A 658 10.95 22.83 -17.33
N TRP A 659 10.00 21.94 -17.04
CA TRP A 659 10.12 20.52 -17.37
C TRP A 659 9.75 20.24 -18.83
N GLU A 660 10.45 19.31 -19.43
CA GLU A 660 10.15 18.79 -20.77
C GLU A 660 9.09 17.69 -20.65
N LEU A 661 7.82 18.07 -20.83
CA LEU A 661 6.67 17.17 -20.76
C LEU A 661 6.29 16.66 -22.16
N ASP A 662 5.71 15.45 -22.23
CA ASP A 662 5.07 14.96 -23.45
C ASP A 662 3.82 15.81 -23.79
N GLU A 663 3.41 15.84 -25.08
CA GLU A 663 2.26 16.66 -25.56
C GLU A 663 0.92 16.38 -24.83
N ASP A 664 0.75 15.17 -24.28
CA ASP A 664 -0.45 14.76 -23.55
C ASP A 664 -0.24 14.74 -22.02
N GLU A 665 0.84 15.36 -21.53
CA GLU A 665 1.13 15.52 -20.11
C GLU A 665 0.91 16.97 -19.67
N SER A 666 0.52 17.16 -18.42
CA SER A 666 0.33 18.47 -17.80
C SER A 666 0.60 18.42 -16.31
N ILE A 667 1.32 19.43 -15.81
CA ILE A 667 1.51 19.68 -14.38
C ILE A 667 0.83 21.01 -14.08
N THR A 668 -0.29 20.98 -13.36
CA THR A 668 -1.08 22.19 -13.08
C THR A 668 -0.82 22.74 -11.68
N PRO A 669 -0.80 24.08 -11.50
CA PRO A 669 -0.63 24.69 -10.18
C PRO A 669 -1.84 24.47 -9.27
N LEU A 670 -3.03 24.24 -9.83
CA LEU A 670 -4.30 24.03 -9.13
C LEU A 670 -4.71 22.56 -9.07
N PRO A 671 -5.65 22.16 -8.19
CA PRO A 671 -6.31 20.85 -8.25
C PRO A 671 -7.34 20.81 -9.39
N GLU A 672 -6.88 20.51 -10.59
CA GLU A 672 -7.67 20.47 -11.82
C GLU A 672 -7.92 19.03 -12.29
N TYR A 673 -8.96 18.84 -13.08
CA TYR A 673 -9.13 17.61 -13.83
C TYR A 673 -8.26 17.65 -15.10
N VAL A 674 -7.41 16.66 -15.24
CA VAL A 674 -6.59 16.42 -16.41
C VAL A 674 -6.93 15.07 -17.00
N SER A 675 -7.24 14.98 -18.29
CA SER A 675 -7.39 13.72 -19.00
C SER A 675 -6.05 13.01 -19.11
N THR A 676 -6.07 11.69 -19.27
CA THR A 676 -4.85 10.87 -19.24
C THR A 676 -4.72 9.99 -20.48
N PHE A 677 -3.49 9.64 -20.81
CA PHE A 677 -3.25 8.52 -21.73
C PHE A 677 -3.95 7.25 -21.20
N ASN A 678 -4.46 6.41 -22.10
CA ASN A 678 -5.20 5.17 -21.75
C ASN A 678 -6.35 5.38 -20.74
N GLY A 679 -6.91 6.60 -20.66
CA GLY A 679 -8.06 6.95 -19.84
C GLY A 679 -9.40 6.51 -20.47
N TRP A 680 -10.49 6.95 -19.83
CA TRP A 680 -11.85 6.61 -20.25
C TRP A 680 -12.22 7.14 -21.66
N ASP A 681 -11.57 8.19 -22.13
CA ASP A 681 -11.76 8.87 -23.41
C ASP A 681 -10.63 8.58 -24.44
N SER A 682 -9.68 7.71 -24.10
CA SER A 682 -8.57 7.36 -24.97
C SER A 682 -9.04 6.76 -26.30
N PRO A 683 -8.41 7.12 -27.45
CA PRO A 683 -8.69 6.49 -28.73
C PRO A 683 -8.37 5.00 -28.78
N ASP A 684 -7.49 4.48 -27.91
CA ASP A 684 -7.14 3.06 -27.79
C ASP A 684 -8.34 2.21 -27.35
N ARG A 685 -9.41 2.80 -26.82
CA ARG A 685 -10.66 2.10 -26.48
C ARG A 685 -11.37 1.45 -27.67
N LYS A 686 -11.02 1.80 -28.89
CA LYS A 686 -11.54 1.09 -30.07
C LYS A 686 -11.06 -0.36 -30.11
N GLU A 687 -9.84 -0.62 -29.65
CA GLU A 687 -9.24 -1.94 -29.61
C GLU A 687 -9.35 -2.57 -28.20
N PHE A 688 -9.20 -1.77 -27.16
CA PHE A 688 -9.19 -2.16 -25.74
C PHE A 688 -10.31 -1.42 -24.98
N PRO A 689 -11.58 -1.83 -25.12
CA PRO A 689 -12.72 -1.02 -24.67
C PRO A 689 -12.95 -0.96 -23.16
N LEU A 690 -12.29 -1.84 -22.38
CA LEU A 690 -12.51 -1.95 -20.95
C LEU A 690 -11.35 -1.31 -20.18
N GLN A 691 -11.67 -0.46 -19.18
CA GLN A 691 -10.68 0.03 -18.22
C GLN A 691 -10.30 -1.09 -17.25
N LEU A 692 -9.00 -1.24 -16.97
CA LEU A 692 -8.50 -2.22 -16.00
C LEU A 692 -8.14 -1.52 -14.68
N THR A 693 -8.74 -1.96 -13.58
CA THR A 693 -8.34 -1.55 -12.22
C THR A 693 -7.72 -2.71 -11.45
N GLY A 694 -6.63 -2.45 -10.74
CA GLY A 694 -6.06 -3.38 -9.76
C GLY A 694 -6.72 -3.24 -8.39
N PHE A 695 -6.65 -4.27 -7.56
CA PHE A 695 -7.07 -4.18 -6.16
C PHE A 695 -6.29 -5.15 -5.27
N HIS A 696 -6.20 -4.82 -3.99
CA HIS A 696 -5.61 -5.72 -3.00
C HIS A 696 -6.43 -6.98 -2.85
N TYR A 697 -5.75 -8.10 -2.72
CA TYR A 697 -6.42 -9.40 -2.67
C TYR A 697 -6.34 -10.02 -1.26
N LYS A 698 -7.44 -10.62 -0.80
CA LYS A 698 -7.52 -11.15 0.58
C LYS A 698 -6.56 -12.30 0.86
N SER A 699 -6.21 -13.09 -0.17
CA SER A 699 -5.33 -14.26 -0.01
C SER A 699 -3.85 -13.91 0.15
N ARG A 700 -3.45 -12.67 -0.19
CA ARG A 700 -2.05 -12.24 -0.14
C ARG A 700 -1.92 -10.76 0.21
N ALA A 701 -0.74 -10.32 0.58
CA ALA A 701 -0.39 -8.91 0.69
C ALA A 701 0.61 -8.59 -0.42
N HIS A 702 0.18 -7.86 -1.44
CA HIS A 702 0.87 -7.80 -2.72
C HIS A 702 1.20 -9.21 -3.22
N SER A 703 2.46 -9.58 -3.44
CA SER A 703 2.85 -10.96 -3.82
C SER A 703 3.15 -11.89 -2.64
N THR A 704 3.27 -11.35 -1.41
CA THR A 704 3.57 -12.14 -0.21
C THR A 704 2.38 -13.03 0.15
N TYR A 705 2.62 -14.29 0.44
CA TYR A 705 1.66 -15.40 0.57
C TYR A 705 1.12 -15.93 -0.76
N GLY A 706 1.56 -15.43 -1.92
CA GLY A 706 1.15 -15.93 -3.23
C GLY A 706 1.48 -17.40 -3.50
N ASN A 707 2.36 -18.01 -2.69
CA ASN A 707 2.72 -19.42 -2.73
C ASN A 707 2.00 -20.31 -1.69
N VAL A 708 1.02 -19.77 -0.94
CA VAL A 708 0.30 -20.52 0.09
C VAL A 708 -1.03 -21.04 -0.46
N ASP A 709 -1.10 -22.34 -0.73
CA ASP A 709 -2.21 -22.98 -1.46
C ASP A 709 -3.57 -22.84 -0.78
N ILE A 710 -3.64 -22.95 0.56
CA ILE A 710 -4.90 -22.78 1.29
C ILE A 710 -5.47 -21.35 1.12
N LEU A 711 -4.61 -20.34 1.00
CA LEU A 711 -5.04 -18.97 0.76
C LEU A 711 -5.47 -18.77 -0.69
N LYS A 712 -4.76 -19.37 -1.65
CA LYS A 712 -5.18 -19.39 -3.07
C LYS A 712 -6.53 -20.08 -3.25
N ALA A 713 -6.77 -21.17 -2.56
CA ALA A 713 -8.05 -21.88 -2.59
C ALA A 713 -9.20 -21.06 -1.95
N ALA A 714 -8.91 -20.33 -0.86
CA ALA A 714 -9.91 -19.48 -0.19
C ALA A 714 -10.31 -18.25 -1.00
N ALA A 715 -9.38 -17.72 -1.81
CA ALA A 715 -9.61 -16.59 -2.71
C ALA A 715 -8.79 -16.81 -4.01
N PRO A 716 -9.37 -17.50 -4.99
CA PRO A 716 -8.70 -17.77 -6.26
C PRO A 716 -8.53 -16.50 -7.09
N GLN A 717 -7.44 -16.43 -7.88
CA GLN A 717 -7.21 -15.32 -8.81
C GLN A 717 -8.24 -15.35 -9.94
N GLU A 718 -9.06 -14.31 -10.04
CA GLU A 718 -10.15 -14.19 -11.00
C GLU A 718 -10.25 -12.74 -11.50
N LEU A 719 -10.54 -12.59 -12.81
CA LEU A 719 -10.90 -11.30 -13.39
C LEU A 719 -12.37 -11.00 -13.05
N TRP A 720 -12.63 -9.86 -12.40
CA TRP A 720 -14.00 -9.40 -12.18
C TRP A 720 -14.51 -8.65 -13.39
N ILE A 721 -15.68 -9.02 -13.88
CA ILE A 721 -16.35 -8.41 -15.03
C ILE A 721 -17.83 -8.19 -14.73
N ASN A 722 -18.37 -7.05 -15.18
CA ASN A 722 -19.80 -6.77 -15.05
C ASN A 722 -20.64 -7.74 -15.92
N PRO A 723 -21.84 -8.16 -15.48
CA PRO A 723 -22.73 -9.03 -16.27
C PRO A 723 -23.06 -8.50 -17.67
N ILE A 724 -23.15 -7.18 -17.86
CA ILE A 724 -23.42 -6.55 -19.17
C ILE A 724 -22.24 -6.79 -20.11
N ASP A 725 -21.02 -6.54 -19.64
CA ASP A 725 -19.78 -6.72 -20.43
C ASP A 725 -19.49 -8.20 -20.70
N ALA A 726 -19.81 -9.09 -19.76
CA ALA A 726 -19.67 -10.54 -19.91
C ALA A 726 -20.63 -11.08 -20.95
N ALA A 727 -21.92 -10.68 -20.90
CA ALA A 727 -22.95 -11.11 -21.84
C ALA A 727 -22.63 -10.70 -23.30
N SER A 728 -22.14 -9.45 -23.50
CA SER A 728 -21.74 -8.97 -24.83
C SER A 728 -20.57 -9.75 -25.45
N ARG A 729 -19.81 -10.50 -24.63
CA ARG A 729 -18.66 -11.34 -25.03
C ARG A 729 -18.93 -12.83 -24.96
N ASN A 730 -20.20 -13.21 -24.69
CA ASN A 730 -20.60 -14.61 -24.49
C ASN A 730 -19.76 -15.32 -23.40
N ILE A 731 -19.50 -14.62 -22.29
CA ILE A 731 -18.71 -15.11 -21.16
C ILE A 731 -19.64 -15.44 -19.99
N ASP A 732 -19.48 -16.64 -19.42
CA ASP A 732 -20.18 -17.07 -18.21
C ASP A 732 -19.23 -17.08 -17.00
N ASN A 733 -19.80 -17.08 -15.80
CA ASN A 733 -19.01 -17.14 -14.56
C ASN A 733 -18.15 -18.40 -14.50
N GLY A 734 -16.84 -18.23 -14.22
CA GLY A 734 -15.86 -19.33 -14.13
C GLY A 734 -15.20 -19.69 -15.46
N ASP A 735 -15.60 -19.14 -16.59
CA ASP A 735 -14.97 -19.37 -17.89
C ASP A 735 -13.49 -18.94 -17.89
N LEU A 736 -12.70 -19.57 -18.77
CA LEU A 736 -11.32 -19.18 -19.02
C LEU A 736 -11.30 -18.13 -20.13
N VAL A 737 -10.69 -16.99 -19.85
CA VAL A 737 -10.57 -15.87 -20.80
C VAL A 737 -9.11 -15.47 -21.02
N SER A 738 -8.83 -14.91 -22.20
CA SER A 738 -7.65 -14.11 -22.47
C SER A 738 -7.96 -12.65 -22.12
N VAL A 739 -7.06 -12.01 -21.41
CA VAL A 739 -7.07 -10.57 -21.16
C VAL A 739 -5.84 -9.98 -21.82
N ARG A 740 -6.05 -9.06 -22.74
CA ARG A 740 -4.98 -8.47 -23.55
C ARG A 740 -4.99 -6.94 -23.45
N SER A 741 -3.81 -6.37 -23.28
CA SER A 741 -3.53 -4.94 -23.47
C SER A 741 -2.50 -4.76 -24.60
N LYS A 742 -2.07 -3.55 -24.86
CA LYS A 742 -0.95 -3.30 -25.80
C LYS A 742 0.42 -3.76 -25.26
N PHE A 743 0.53 -4.10 -23.97
CA PHE A 743 1.78 -4.51 -23.30
C PHE A 743 1.94 -6.03 -23.22
N GLY A 744 0.82 -6.77 -23.15
CA GLY A 744 0.90 -8.23 -23.06
C GLY A 744 -0.44 -8.90 -22.90
N GLU A 745 -0.38 -10.19 -22.57
CA GLU A 745 -1.54 -11.08 -22.51
C GLU A 745 -1.45 -12.05 -21.34
N MET A 746 -2.59 -12.36 -20.74
CA MET A 746 -2.71 -13.40 -19.72
C MET A 746 -3.97 -14.23 -19.92
N ASN A 747 -3.93 -15.46 -19.39
CA ASN A 747 -5.09 -16.32 -19.27
C ASN A 747 -5.53 -16.41 -17.81
N VAL A 748 -6.80 -16.13 -17.54
CA VAL A 748 -7.34 -16.13 -16.18
C VAL A 748 -8.81 -16.57 -16.18
N ARG A 749 -9.29 -17.12 -15.05
CA ARG A 749 -10.71 -17.36 -14.86
C ARG A 749 -11.45 -16.07 -14.60
N VAL A 750 -12.73 -16.05 -15.00
CA VAL A 750 -13.56 -14.86 -14.84
C VAL A 750 -14.54 -15.04 -13.68
N LYS A 751 -14.79 -13.96 -12.95
CA LYS A 751 -15.87 -13.80 -12.00
C LYS A 751 -16.86 -12.77 -12.53
N VAL A 752 -18.00 -13.24 -13.02
CA VAL A 752 -19.10 -12.36 -13.44
C VAL A 752 -19.83 -11.84 -12.19
N THR A 753 -19.84 -10.53 -12.00
CA THR A 753 -20.40 -9.93 -10.78
C THR A 753 -20.90 -8.51 -11.01
N PRO A 754 -22.09 -8.12 -10.46
CA PRO A 754 -22.57 -6.74 -10.50
C PRO A 754 -21.81 -5.81 -9.52
N ARG A 755 -20.84 -6.33 -8.77
CA ARG A 755 -20.02 -5.56 -7.82
C ARG A 755 -18.88 -4.79 -8.49
N ILE A 756 -18.90 -4.65 -9.79
CA ILE A 756 -18.05 -3.76 -10.58
C ILE A 756 -18.92 -3.06 -11.62
N MET A 757 -18.66 -1.78 -11.86
CA MET A 757 -19.45 -1.02 -12.84
C MET A 757 -19.21 -1.51 -14.27
N PRO A 758 -20.16 -1.30 -15.21
CA PRO A 758 -19.96 -1.59 -16.63
C PRO A 758 -18.74 -0.87 -17.21
N HIS A 759 -18.11 -1.47 -18.20
CA HIS A 759 -16.92 -0.99 -18.92
C HIS A 759 -15.64 -0.92 -18.07
N VAL A 760 -15.66 -1.50 -16.87
CA VAL A 760 -14.50 -1.66 -15.99
C VAL A 760 -14.32 -3.14 -15.65
N VAL A 761 -13.09 -3.62 -15.71
CA VAL A 761 -12.70 -4.94 -15.18
C VAL A 761 -11.71 -4.80 -14.05
N GLY A 762 -11.78 -5.73 -13.10
CA GLY A 762 -10.93 -5.69 -11.92
C GLY A 762 -10.11 -6.96 -11.75
N LEU A 763 -8.82 -6.82 -11.41
CA LEU A 763 -7.95 -7.97 -11.16
C LEU A 763 -7.13 -7.76 -9.89
N GLY A 764 -7.07 -8.81 -9.05
CA GLY A 764 -6.26 -8.78 -7.84
C GLY A 764 -4.77 -8.71 -8.15
N GLU A 765 -4.06 -7.76 -7.53
CA GLU A 765 -2.62 -7.59 -7.70
C GLU A 765 -1.79 -8.71 -7.06
N GLY A 766 -0.52 -8.84 -7.46
CA GLY A 766 0.51 -9.62 -6.77
C GLY A 766 0.49 -11.13 -7.05
N ALA A 767 -0.28 -11.62 -8.02
CA ALA A 767 -0.09 -12.99 -8.49
C ALA A 767 1.32 -13.17 -9.07
N TRP A 768 1.98 -14.29 -8.76
CA TRP A 768 3.36 -14.52 -9.21
C TRP A 768 3.39 -14.79 -10.70
N TYR A 769 4.18 -14.00 -11.44
CA TYR A 769 4.35 -14.16 -12.88
C TYR A 769 4.81 -15.57 -13.25
N ALA A 770 4.07 -16.21 -14.16
CA ALA A 770 4.32 -17.57 -14.63
C ALA A 770 3.93 -17.71 -16.12
N PRO A 771 4.79 -17.28 -17.05
CA PRO A 771 4.48 -17.32 -18.48
C PRO A 771 4.58 -18.74 -19.04
N ASN A 772 3.78 -19.02 -20.08
CA ASN A 772 3.97 -20.18 -20.92
C ASN A 772 5.10 -19.94 -21.95
N ALA A 773 5.35 -20.91 -22.81
CA ALA A 773 6.40 -20.82 -23.83
C ALA A 773 6.19 -19.68 -24.87
N LYS A 774 5.01 -19.06 -24.92
CA LYS A 774 4.68 -17.92 -25.80
C LYS A 774 4.73 -16.57 -25.06
N GLY A 775 5.14 -16.52 -23.80
CA GLY A 775 5.14 -15.30 -22.99
C GLY A 775 3.78 -14.94 -22.38
N VAL A 776 2.70 -15.72 -22.63
CA VAL A 776 1.39 -15.46 -22.06
C VAL A 776 1.36 -15.91 -20.60
N ASP A 777 1.05 -15.01 -19.68
CA ASP A 777 0.98 -15.33 -18.24
C ASP A 777 -0.21 -16.25 -17.92
N GLN A 778 0.03 -17.24 -17.08
CA GLN A 778 -0.96 -18.25 -16.68
C GLN A 778 -1.40 -18.11 -15.21
N ALA A 779 -0.85 -17.15 -14.49
CA ALA A 779 -1.11 -16.95 -13.06
C ALA A 779 -1.99 -15.74 -12.74
N GLY A 780 -2.24 -14.87 -13.72
CA GLY A 780 -3.01 -13.63 -13.54
C GLY A 780 -2.19 -12.50 -12.92
N SER A 781 -0.90 -12.36 -13.30
CA SER A 781 -0.04 -11.26 -12.89
C SER A 781 -0.44 -9.98 -13.63
N ILE A 782 -1.13 -9.06 -12.95
CA ILE A 782 -1.72 -7.86 -13.55
C ILE A 782 -0.69 -6.99 -14.31
N ASN A 783 0.57 -6.97 -13.87
CA ASN A 783 1.60 -6.12 -14.44
C ASN A 783 2.09 -6.56 -15.84
N VAL A 784 1.62 -7.69 -16.35
CA VAL A 784 1.74 -8.04 -17.78
C VAL A 784 0.94 -7.05 -18.65
N LEU A 785 -0.11 -6.44 -18.08
CA LEU A 785 -1.07 -5.60 -18.80
C LEU A 785 -0.86 -4.10 -18.57
N THR A 786 0.07 -3.70 -17.68
CA THR A 786 0.22 -2.32 -17.23
C THR A 786 1.36 -1.59 -17.92
N THR A 787 1.25 -0.26 -18.04
CA THR A 787 2.24 0.60 -18.69
C THR A 787 3.45 0.88 -17.80
N GLN A 788 4.63 1.09 -18.42
CA GLN A 788 5.81 1.69 -17.76
C GLN A 788 5.90 3.22 -17.95
N ARG A 789 4.99 3.84 -18.72
CA ARG A 789 4.95 5.30 -18.80
C ARG A 789 4.58 5.87 -17.44
N PRO A 790 5.41 6.72 -16.82
CA PRO A 790 5.16 7.25 -15.48
C PRO A 790 4.07 8.33 -15.47
N SER A 791 3.60 8.71 -14.27
CA SER A 791 2.83 9.95 -14.11
C SER A 791 3.73 11.17 -14.31
N PRO A 792 3.18 12.35 -14.72
CA PRO A 792 3.99 13.47 -15.17
C PRO A 792 4.94 14.06 -14.11
N LEU A 793 4.46 14.31 -12.90
CA LEU A 793 5.22 15.02 -11.87
C LEU A 793 5.99 14.08 -10.94
N ALA A 794 5.31 13.17 -10.28
CA ALA A 794 5.93 12.24 -9.34
C ALA A 794 6.73 11.14 -10.03
N LYS A 795 6.64 11.03 -11.36
CA LYS A 795 7.22 9.94 -12.17
C LYS A 795 6.91 8.57 -11.57
N SER A 796 5.68 8.42 -11.11
CA SER A 796 5.17 7.25 -10.37
C SER A 796 4.43 6.27 -11.26
N ASN A 797 4.07 5.12 -10.70
CA ASN A 797 3.38 4.05 -11.43
C ASN A 797 1.88 4.38 -11.65
N PRO A 798 1.38 4.41 -12.88
CA PRO A 798 -0.03 4.56 -13.19
C PRO A 798 -0.74 3.20 -13.36
N SER A 799 -0.59 2.30 -12.41
CA SER A 799 -1.05 0.91 -12.49
C SER A 799 -2.58 0.74 -12.68
N HIS A 800 -3.35 1.82 -12.51
CA HIS A 800 -4.79 1.86 -12.76
C HIS A 800 -5.17 2.59 -14.07
N THR A 801 -4.21 3.06 -14.85
CA THR A 801 -4.45 3.70 -16.14
C THR A 801 -4.09 2.75 -17.28
N ASN A 802 -4.94 1.75 -17.51
CA ASN A 802 -4.72 0.74 -18.55
C ASN A 802 -6.04 0.32 -19.17
N LEU A 803 -5.98 -0.03 -20.45
CA LEU A 803 -7.11 -0.51 -21.24
C LEU A 803 -6.86 -1.96 -21.68
N VAL A 804 -7.92 -2.76 -21.69
CA VAL A 804 -7.85 -4.18 -22.05
C VAL A 804 -9.04 -4.61 -22.90
N GLU A 805 -8.86 -5.70 -23.66
CA GLU A 805 -9.92 -6.52 -24.22
C GLU A 805 -9.93 -7.89 -23.55
N VAL A 806 -11.13 -8.43 -23.36
CA VAL A 806 -11.39 -9.73 -22.74
C VAL A 806 -12.09 -10.64 -23.73
N THR A 807 -11.46 -11.74 -24.10
CA THR A 807 -11.99 -12.72 -25.04
C THR A 807 -12.13 -14.10 -24.42
N LEU A 808 -13.21 -14.80 -24.78
CA LEU A 808 -13.45 -16.16 -24.33
C LEU A 808 -12.44 -17.13 -24.97
N ILE A 809 -11.72 -17.90 -24.16
CA ILE A 809 -10.88 -19.00 -24.62
C ILE A 809 -11.65 -20.32 -24.52
N LYS A 810 -12.30 -20.60 -23.40
CA LYS A 810 -12.93 -21.86 -23.12
C LYS A 810 -14.09 -21.71 -22.13
N LYS A 811 -15.24 -22.25 -22.52
CA LYS A 811 -16.36 -22.47 -21.61
C LYS A 811 -15.98 -23.55 -20.60
N MET A 812 -16.16 -23.27 -19.33
CA MET A 812 -15.78 -24.19 -18.25
C MET A 812 -17.00 -24.98 -17.72
N GLY A 813 -18.23 -24.64 -18.17
CA GLY A 813 -19.48 -25.21 -17.64
C GLY A 813 -19.77 -24.70 -16.21
N ALA A 814 -21.03 -24.54 -15.87
CA ALA A 814 -21.42 -24.27 -14.47
C ALA A 814 -21.06 -25.52 -13.63
N LYS A 815 -20.15 -25.37 -12.65
CA LYS A 815 -19.92 -26.37 -11.61
C LYS A 815 -20.95 -26.24 -10.51
#